data_6f3ff653bd42665fd802a84aff7a6d13
#
_entry.id   6f3ff653bd42665fd802a84aff7a6d13
#
_cell.length_a   1.000
_cell.length_b   1.000
_cell.length_c   1.000
_cell.angle_alpha   90.00
_cell.angle_beta   90.00
_cell.angle_gamma   90.00
#
_symmetry.space_group_name_H-M   'P 1'
#
loop_
_entity.id
_entity.type
_entity.pdbx_description
1 polymer ?
#
loop_
_entity_poly.entity_id
_entity_poly.type
_entity_poly.pdbx_seq_one_letter_code
_entity_poly.pdbx_strand_id
1 'polypeptide(L)'
;MKHIIQLLLLFVFTNSFASTNKTELFSPNGKIMADMQTIEKNGYYKASLKITYRDIEGDHILFENLPVGLKTNKQNLVDSLKLVAVSPPKEIIENYRMVTGKKSDCSNHAIEKIYSFENPKGQKIDLIVRAYNDGLTFRYRFNSADKGENVKSEETTYPIVEGVKRWIQSYRIDYEGFYELTKSGLSEQVSRRNTNNNLWTYPLLIEPEDSLFVLITEANIQRGQCGSQLSNADNSSEYRVVLGDDELPVSGVWESPWRVMIIGSLADIVESTLVTDVSEPSKVDDITWINPAPVSWIYWADNNGSNDFQKVKKYIDLAAEMNWPYNLIDWKWNEMSNGGDVNDAIQYATEKGVKSLLWYNSSTSWNGEGAPGPLFVLNEKDSRINEYQKLNDMGVSGIKVDFFNGDGYKEMDYYIDLLEDAIDHQLLINFHGATMPRGWQRTYPHMMTVEAVYGAEWYNNQPILTEKAARHNATLPFTRNVIGPMDYTPGTFSDSQHPHITSHGHELALTVVFESALQHMPDSPESYRSLPESVREFLSELPTSWDETKLLNGYPGESVVLARRKGDLWYIGGLNGTDAPLTLSFDPVELAGTKGVITLIKDGNEERSFTIDEELDLSNISTTLNVSCLARGGFVAVVKQI
;
A
#
# COMPACT_ATOMS: atom_id res chain seq x y z
N MET A 1 33.95 -22.56 59.04
CA MET A 1 32.58 -22.33 58.58
C MET A 1 32.36 -20.84 58.54
N LYS A 2 32.54 -20.22 57.39
CA LYS A 2 32.24 -18.79 57.16
C LYS A 2 31.12 -18.73 56.14
N HIS A 3 29.96 -18.25 56.54
CA HIS A 3 28.83 -17.99 55.66
C HIS A 3 29.07 -16.64 54.93
N ILE A 4 29.12 -16.68 53.60
CA ILE A 4 29.10 -15.50 52.76
C ILE A 4 27.64 -15.28 52.37
N ILE A 5 27.10 -14.18 52.89
CA ILE A 5 25.77 -13.68 52.48
C ILE A 5 26.00 -12.81 51.25
N GLN A 6 25.53 -13.27 50.09
CA GLN A 6 25.45 -12.45 48.86
C GLN A 6 24.21 -11.55 48.94
N LEU A 7 24.45 -10.26 49.07
CA LEU A 7 23.42 -9.22 49.00
C LEU A 7 23.12 -8.97 47.54
N LEU A 8 21.92 -9.38 47.07
CA LEU A 8 21.40 -9.02 45.77
C LEU A 8 20.86 -7.59 45.86
N LEU A 9 21.56 -6.62 45.27
CA LEU A 9 21.06 -5.27 45.09
C LEU A 9 20.09 -5.27 43.89
N LEU A 10 18.78 -5.21 44.21
CA LEU A 10 17.76 -4.90 43.20
C LEU A 10 17.85 -3.41 42.87
N PHE A 11 18.40 -3.08 41.68
CA PHE A 11 18.28 -1.74 41.13
C PHE A 11 16.85 -1.58 40.62
N VAL A 12 16.00 -0.94 41.43
CA VAL A 12 14.74 -0.40 40.95
C VAL A 12 15.06 0.87 40.17
N PHE A 13 15.05 0.80 38.85
CA PHE A 13 15.02 1.98 38.01
C PHE A 13 13.68 2.68 38.22
N THR A 14 13.62 3.63 39.15
CA THR A 14 12.56 4.62 39.13
C THR A 14 12.85 5.56 37.98
N ASN A 15 12.16 5.35 36.85
CA ASN A 15 12.05 6.38 35.82
C ASN A 15 11.41 7.61 36.47
N SER A 16 12.24 8.57 36.89
CA SER A 16 11.76 9.91 37.20
C SER A 16 11.35 10.54 35.86
N PHE A 17 10.05 10.47 35.52
CA PHE A 17 9.49 11.33 34.51
C PHE A 17 9.77 12.78 34.95
N ALA A 18 10.75 13.42 34.30
CA ALA A 18 10.89 14.85 34.35
C ALA A 18 9.50 15.45 34.02
N SER A 19 9.13 16.55 34.67
CA SER A 19 7.89 17.29 34.40
C SER A 19 7.81 17.61 32.90
N THR A 20 7.17 16.73 32.14
CA THR A 20 6.92 16.94 30.70
C THR A 20 5.93 18.10 30.58
N ASN A 21 6.18 19.01 29.66
CA ASN A 21 5.22 20.03 29.29
C ASN A 21 3.87 19.34 28.98
N LYS A 22 2.79 19.90 29.49
CA LYS A 22 1.47 19.31 29.36
C LYS A 22 1.07 19.02 27.90
N THR A 23 1.65 19.78 26.95
CA THR A 23 1.38 19.70 25.51
C THR A 23 2.22 18.68 24.76
N GLU A 24 3.34 18.22 25.32
CA GLU A 24 4.23 17.26 24.67
C GLU A 24 3.69 15.82 24.71
N LEU A 25 3.86 15.10 23.63
CA LEU A 25 3.57 13.67 23.46
C LEU A 25 4.80 12.97 22.92
N PHE A 26 5.22 11.89 23.53
CA PHE A 26 6.36 11.08 23.11
C PHE A 26 5.92 9.69 22.66
N SER A 27 6.59 9.13 21.66
CA SER A 27 6.49 7.71 21.34
C SER A 27 6.98 6.83 22.49
N PRO A 28 6.59 5.55 22.54
CA PRO A 28 7.03 4.64 23.62
C PRO A 28 8.57 4.55 23.74
N ASN A 29 9.31 4.59 22.62
CA ASN A 29 10.78 4.58 22.60
C ASN A 29 11.41 5.97 22.80
N GLY A 30 10.59 7.04 22.88
CA GLY A 30 11.04 8.42 23.06
C GLY A 30 11.67 9.08 21.84
N LYS A 31 11.70 8.43 20.67
CA LYS A 31 12.33 8.98 19.45
C LYS A 31 11.45 10.01 18.72
N ILE A 32 10.15 9.85 18.76
CA ILE A 32 9.22 10.75 18.08
C ILE A 32 8.50 11.59 19.12
N MET A 33 8.54 12.90 18.94
CA MET A 33 7.88 13.86 19.81
C MET A 33 6.94 14.75 19.00
N ALA A 34 5.71 14.92 19.49
CA ALA A 34 4.78 15.94 19.04
C ALA A 34 4.55 16.94 20.16
N ASP A 35 4.62 18.23 19.86
CA ASP A 35 4.25 19.29 20.78
C ASP A 35 3.11 20.12 20.20
N MET A 36 2.01 20.21 20.94
CA MET A 36 0.85 20.99 20.55
C MET A 36 1.04 22.45 20.91
N GLN A 37 1.12 23.29 19.91
CA GLN A 37 1.37 24.72 20.02
C GLN A 37 0.15 25.52 19.57
N THR A 38 0.11 26.78 20.00
CA THR A 38 -0.81 27.78 19.45
C THR A 38 0.04 28.89 18.85
N ILE A 39 -0.09 29.11 17.55
CA ILE A 39 0.67 30.14 16.82
C ILE A 39 -0.27 31.26 16.41
N GLU A 40 0.26 32.49 16.41
CA GLU A 40 -0.44 33.67 15.87
C GLU A 40 -0.13 33.79 14.37
N LYS A 41 -1.16 33.74 13.54
CA LYS A 41 -1.05 33.96 12.08
C LYS A 41 -2.19 34.86 11.62
N ASN A 42 -1.85 35.98 10.98
CA ASN A 42 -2.82 36.99 10.47
C ASN A 42 -3.79 37.54 11.55
N GLY A 43 -3.31 37.73 12.79
CA GLY A 43 -4.12 38.26 13.90
C GLY A 43 -5.06 37.23 14.55
N TYR A 44 -4.93 35.95 14.20
CA TYR A 44 -5.69 34.85 14.80
C TYR A 44 -4.78 33.79 15.41
N TYR A 45 -5.19 33.21 16.52
CA TYR A 45 -4.52 32.05 17.10
C TYR A 45 -4.97 30.78 16.41
N LYS A 46 -4.01 29.98 15.90
CA LYS A 46 -4.23 28.70 15.23
C LYS A 46 -3.53 27.58 15.99
N ALA A 47 -4.15 26.40 16.04
CA ALA A 47 -3.51 25.21 16.55
C ALA A 47 -2.46 24.70 15.53
N SER A 48 -1.33 24.24 16.04
CA SER A 48 -0.23 23.73 15.22
C SER A 48 0.51 22.61 15.95
N LEU A 49 0.94 21.59 15.23
CA LEU A 49 1.83 20.55 15.74
C LEU A 49 3.28 20.89 15.35
N LYS A 50 4.18 20.81 16.33
CA LYS A 50 5.61 20.68 16.09
C LYS A 50 5.98 19.22 16.20
N ILE A 51 6.69 18.67 15.20
CA ILE A 51 7.08 17.27 15.15
C ILE A 51 8.59 17.18 15.08
N THR A 52 9.17 16.39 16.00
CA THR A 52 10.62 16.22 16.13
C THR A 52 10.94 14.73 16.16
N TYR A 53 11.97 14.33 15.44
CA TYR A 53 12.61 13.02 15.55
C TYR A 53 13.90 13.17 16.34
N ARG A 54 14.18 12.23 17.24
CA ARG A 54 15.36 12.21 18.10
C ARG A 54 16.15 10.94 17.89
N ASP A 55 17.43 11.08 17.66
CA ASP A 55 18.39 9.99 17.61
C ASP A 55 19.67 10.31 18.40
N ILE A 56 20.75 9.60 18.12
CA ILE A 56 22.05 9.80 18.79
C ILE A 56 22.75 11.10 18.40
N GLU A 57 22.37 11.71 17.28
CA GLU A 57 22.93 12.97 16.78
C GLU A 57 22.20 14.19 17.38
N GLY A 58 20.97 14.00 17.86
CA GLY A 58 20.17 15.03 18.51
C GLY A 58 18.71 15.06 18.12
N ASP A 59 18.14 16.27 18.18
CA ASP A 59 16.75 16.54 17.83
C ASP A 59 16.67 17.12 16.40
N HIS A 60 15.98 16.41 15.50
CA HIS A 60 15.71 16.77 14.12
C HIS A 60 14.28 17.27 14.00
N ILE A 61 14.10 18.54 13.69
CA ILE A 61 12.76 19.13 13.54
C ILE A 61 12.23 18.83 12.16
N LEU A 62 11.25 17.91 12.09
CA LEU A 62 10.61 17.52 10.83
C LEU A 62 9.60 18.58 10.36
N PHE A 63 8.76 19.05 11.28
CA PHE A 63 7.77 20.09 11.04
C PHE A 63 7.74 21.06 12.23
N GLU A 64 8.23 22.29 12.04
CA GLU A 64 8.21 23.31 13.10
C GLU A 64 6.78 23.80 13.36
N ASN A 65 5.99 23.94 12.29
CA ASN A 65 4.61 24.43 12.35
C ASN A 65 3.77 23.66 11.33
N LEU A 66 3.03 22.64 11.78
CA LEU A 66 2.03 21.92 10.99
C LEU A 66 0.64 22.40 11.43
N PRO A 67 0.00 23.35 10.70
CA PRO A 67 -1.31 23.88 11.05
C PRO A 67 -2.36 22.77 11.04
N VAL A 68 -3.32 22.83 11.98
CA VAL A 68 -4.41 21.88 12.09
C VAL A 68 -5.74 22.60 12.33
N GLY A 69 -6.84 21.96 11.93
CA GLY A 69 -8.21 22.45 12.13
C GLY A 69 -9.13 22.12 10.95
N LEU A 70 -10.42 22.37 11.15
CA LEU A 70 -11.48 22.13 10.17
C LEU A 70 -12.40 23.34 10.06
N LYS A 71 -12.96 23.57 8.86
CA LYS A 71 -14.08 24.50 8.64
C LYS A 71 -15.29 23.73 8.11
N THR A 72 -16.44 24.02 8.70
CA THR A 72 -17.73 23.58 8.18
C THR A 72 -18.50 24.76 7.65
N ASN A 73 -19.64 24.54 7.00
CA ASN A 73 -20.55 25.61 6.63
C ASN A 73 -21.19 26.33 7.85
N LYS A 74 -21.04 25.78 9.07
CA LYS A 74 -21.64 26.31 10.31
C LYS A 74 -20.62 26.65 11.39
N GLN A 75 -19.43 26.03 11.38
CA GLN A 75 -18.42 26.18 12.42
C GLN A 75 -17.07 26.57 11.80
N ASN A 76 -16.37 27.49 12.46
CA ASN A 76 -14.97 27.78 12.18
C ASN A 76 -14.11 27.19 13.31
N LEU A 77 -13.59 25.98 13.05
CA LEU A 77 -12.74 25.27 14.00
C LEU A 77 -11.25 25.37 13.60
N VAL A 78 -10.83 26.57 13.15
CA VAL A 78 -9.48 26.93 12.73
C VAL A 78 -8.99 28.20 13.41
N ASP A 79 -9.78 29.28 13.29
CA ASP A 79 -9.34 30.61 13.70
C ASP A 79 -9.74 30.89 15.15
N SER A 80 -8.83 31.52 15.93
CA SER A 80 -9.02 31.88 17.34
C SER A 80 -9.28 30.68 18.26
N LEU A 81 -8.67 29.54 17.94
CA LEU A 81 -8.75 28.35 18.78
C LEU A 81 -7.91 28.54 20.04
N LYS A 82 -8.51 28.23 21.20
CA LYS A 82 -7.85 28.17 22.50
C LYS A 82 -7.78 26.73 22.96
N LEU A 83 -6.60 26.27 23.34
CA LEU A 83 -6.44 24.96 23.99
C LEU A 83 -7.09 25.03 25.40
N VAL A 84 -8.16 24.26 25.62
CA VAL A 84 -8.94 24.27 26.86
C VAL A 84 -8.71 23.03 27.72
N ALA A 85 -8.32 21.90 27.12
CA ALA A 85 -7.97 20.70 27.85
C ALA A 85 -6.94 19.85 27.09
N VAL A 86 -6.15 19.09 27.85
CA VAL A 86 -5.26 18.03 27.34
C VAL A 86 -5.49 16.81 28.22
N SER A 87 -5.79 15.67 27.60
CA SER A 87 -5.96 14.42 28.32
C SER A 87 -4.65 13.94 28.96
N PRO A 88 -4.70 13.13 30.02
CA PRO A 88 -3.54 12.31 30.39
C PRO A 88 -3.10 11.44 29.19
N PRO A 89 -1.81 11.08 29.12
CA PRO A 89 -1.36 10.11 28.13
C PRO A 89 -2.05 8.76 28.36
N LYS A 90 -2.51 8.13 27.29
CA LYS A 90 -3.11 6.80 27.28
C LYS A 90 -2.24 5.88 26.47
N GLU A 91 -1.80 4.79 27.06
CA GLU A 91 -1.09 3.74 26.35
C GLU A 91 -2.08 2.91 25.51
N ILE A 92 -1.72 2.66 24.25
CA ILE A 92 -2.46 1.80 23.32
C ILE A 92 -1.54 0.61 23.02
N ILE A 93 -1.99 -0.59 23.36
CA ILE A 93 -1.31 -1.84 23.02
C ILE A 93 -2.34 -2.76 22.38
N GLU A 94 -2.05 -3.20 21.18
CA GLU A 94 -2.90 -4.11 20.43
C GLU A 94 -2.06 -5.12 19.67
N ASN A 95 -2.45 -6.39 19.72
CA ASN A 95 -1.89 -7.45 18.89
C ASN A 95 -3.00 -7.97 17.97
N TYR A 96 -2.70 -8.10 16.71
CA TYR A 96 -3.65 -8.61 15.73
C TYR A 96 -2.94 -9.43 14.65
N ARG A 97 -3.71 -10.24 13.93
CA ARG A 97 -3.17 -11.07 12.85
C ARG A 97 -3.76 -10.65 11.51
N MET A 98 -2.88 -10.52 10.51
CA MET A 98 -3.25 -10.29 9.12
C MET A 98 -3.23 -11.62 8.36
N VAL A 99 -4.21 -11.80 7.47
CA VAL A 99 -4.26 -12.95 6.53
C VAL A 99 -3.45 -12.63 5.28
N THR A 100 -3.44 -11.37 4.91
CA THR A 100 -2.78 -10.81 3.71
C THR A 100 -1.74 -9.80 4.13
N GLY A 101 -0.85 -9.40 3.22
CA GLY A 101 0.07 -8.30 3.45
C GLY A 101 1.50 -8.73 3.77
N LYS A 102 2.28 -7.76 4.20
CA LYS A 102 3.73 -7.85 4.39
C LYS A 102 4.16 -8.45 5.74
N LYS A 103 3.21 -8.61 6.69
CA LYS A 103 3.46 -9.12 8.04
C LYS A 103 2.21 -9.76 8.61
N SER A 104 2.30 -10.99 9.11
CA SER A 104 1.14 -11.73 9.63
C SER A 104 0.83 -11.41 11.09
N ASP A 105 1.83 -11.40 11.97
CA ASP A 105 1.66 -11.10 13.39
C ASP A 105 2.07 -9.66 13.67
N CYS A 106 1.09 -8.78 13.84
CA CYS A 106 1.27 -7.36 14.06
C CYS A 106 1.15 -7.00 15.55
N SER A 107 2.01 -6.11 16.02
CA SER A 107 1.99 -5.58 17.37
C SER A 107 2.02 -4.06 17.32
N ASN A 108 0.99 -3.43 17.82
CA ASN A 108 0.77 -2.00 17.84
C ASN A 108 1.05 -1.46 19.24
N HIS A 109 1.95 -0.48 19.35
CA HIS A 109 2.23 0.21 20.62
C HIS A 109 2.36 1.71 20.41
N ALA A 110 1.46 2.48 21.00
CA ALA A 110 1.41 3.93 20.91
C ALA A 110 1.09 4.61 22.24
N ILE A 111 1.40 5.89 22.33
CA ILE A 111 0.88 6.78 23.36
C ILE A 111 -0.09 7.77 22.71
N GLU A 112 -1.31 7.87 23.24
CA GLU A 112 -2.37 8.75 22.76
C GLU A 112 -2.57 9.93 23.70
N LYS A 113 -2.74 11.14 23.16
CA LYS A 113 -3.29 12.31 23.83
C LYS A 113 -4.41 12.96 23.02
N ILE A 114 -5.37 13.53 23.72
CA ILE A 114 -6.46 14.32 23.14
C ILE A 114 -6.27 15.77 23.55
N TYR A 115 -6.17 16.65 22.56
CA TYR A 115 -6.07 18.09 22.71
C TYR A 115 -7.40 18.72 22.33
N SER A 116 -8.11 19.30 23.34
CA SER A 116 -9.43 19.91 23.13
C SER A 116 -9.29 21.43 22.97
N PHE A 117 -9.85 21.92 21.89
CA PHE A 117 -9.86 23.35 21.55
C PHE A 117 -11.28 23.90 21.57
N GLU A 118 -11.39 25.20 21.82
CA GLU A 118 -12.64 25.94 21.78
C GLU A 118 -12.42 27.28 21.09
N ASN A 119 -13.33 27.68 20.22
CA ASN A 119 -13.32 28.99 19.59
C ASN A 119 -14.16 30.00 20.43
N PRO A 120 -14.13 31.33 20.14
CA PRO A 120 -14.87 32.34 20.89
C PRO A 120 -16.39 32.16 20.90
N LYS A 121 -16.95 31.33 20.03
CA LYS A 121 -18.38 30.98 19.98
C LYS A 121 -18.73 29.77 20.83
N GLY A 122 -17.77 29.17 21.52
CA GLY A 122 -17.97 27.97 22.33
C GLY A 122 -18.03 26.67 21.51
N GLN A 123 -17.67 26.70 20.24
CA GLN A 123 -17.60 25.51 19.38
C GLN A 123 -16.29 24.78 19.63
N LYS A 124 -16.35 23.45 19.70
CA LYS A 124 -15.22 22.62 20.16
C LYS A 124 -14.76 21.65 19.09
N ILE A 125 -13.45 21.42 19.08
CA ILE A 125 -12.79 20.39 18.29
C ILE A 125 -11.73 19.70 19.12
N ASP A 126 -11.67 18.38 19.02
CA ASP A 126 -10.57 17.57 19.56
C ASP A 126 -9.61 17.19 18.43
N LEU A 127 -8.32 17.27 18.72
CA LEU A 127 -7.28 16.63 17.95
C LEU A 127 -6.79 15.41 18.75
N ILE A 128 -7.01 14.23 18.22
CA ILE A 128 -6.55 12.96 18.80
C ILE A 128 -5.21 12.64 18.14
N VAL A 129 -4.14 12.56 18.92
CA VAL A 129 -2.77 12.31 18.42
C VAL A 129 -2.23 11.05 19.04
N ARG A 130 -1.64 10.17 18.21
CA ARG A 130 -0.93 8.97 18.64
C ARG A 130 0.50 9.02 18.15
N ALA A 131 1.45 8.78 19.07
CA ALA A 131 2.87 8.62 18.74
C ALA A 131 3.25 7.14 18.86
N TYR A 132 3.73 6.56 17.77
CA TYR A 132 4.24 5.20 17.62
C TYR A 132 5.75 5.20 17.56
N ASN A 133 6.39 4.04 17.64
CA ASN A 133 7.85 3.95 17.54
C ASN A 133 8.38 4.27 16.13
N ASP A 134 7.54 4.10 15.11
CA ASP A 134 7.82 4.28 13.69
C ASP A 134 6.97 5.40 13.05
N GLY A 135 6.25 6.22 13.83
CA GLY A 135 5.47 7.30 13.25
C GLY A 135 4.56 8.06 14.20
N LEU A 136 3.85 9.00 13.62
CA LEU A 136 2.85 9.82 14.29
C LEU A 136 1.56 9.83 13.48
N THR A 137 0.42 9.75 14.17
CA THR A 137 -0.89 9.86 13.54
C THR A 137 -1.77 10.82 14.29
N PHE A 138 -2.68 11.48 13.58
CA PHE A 138 -3.70 12.31 14.21
C PHE A 138 -4.99 12.31 13.42
N ARG A 139 -6.11 12.60 14.12
CA ARG A 139 -7.41 12.82 13.51
C ARG A 139 -8.22 13.86 14.28
N TYR A 140 -9.19 14.42 13.61
CA TYR A 140 -10.12 15.37 14.18
C TYR A 140 -11.36 14.68 14.70
N ARG A 141 -11.94 15.23 15.78
CA ARG A 141 -13.25 14.86 16.29
C ARG A 141 -14.00 16.11 16.72
N PHE A 142 -15.21 16.27 16.23
CA PHE A 142 -16.09 17.35 16.68
C PHE A 142 -17.55 16.89 16.68
N ASN A 143 -18.41 17.67 17.35
CA ASN A 143 -19.84 17.41 17.40
C ASN A 143 -20.55 18.33 16.42
N SER A 144 -21.17 17.74 15.40
CA SER A 144 -22.11 18.43 14.52
C SER A 144 -23.45 18.54 15.23
N ALA A 145 -23.84 19.75 15.60
CA ALA A 145 -25.06 20.00 16.37
C ALA A 145 -26.33 19.99 15.51
N ASP A 146 -26.19 20.16 14.20
CA ASP A 146 -27.32 20.47 13.31
C ASP A 146 -27.39 19.58 12.06
N LYS A 147 -28.58 19.21 11.64
CA LYS A 147 -28.82 18.64 10.30
C LYS A 147 -28.35 19.63 9.20
N GLY A 148 -27.66 19.11 8.18
CA GLY A 148 -27.16 19.90 7.05
C GLY A 148 -25.87 20.64 7.37
N GLU A 149 -25.06 20.15 8.29
CA GLU A 149 -23.69 20.58 8.44
C GLU A 149 -22.78 19.79 7.48
N ASN A 150 -21.89 20.51 6.80
CA ASN A 150 -20.93 19.93 5.87
C ASN A 150 -19.52 20.42 6.22
N VAL A 151 -18.53 19.52 6.26
CA VAL A 151 -17.11 19.92 6.27
C VAL A 151 -16.77 20.49 4.90
N LYS A 152 -16.13 21.66 4.91
CA LYS A 152 -15.75 22.42 3.71
C LYS A 152 -14.25 22.34 3.42
N SER A 153 -13.43 22.33 4.47
CA SER A 153 -11.97 22.30 4.32
C SER A 153 -11.27 21.80 5.57
N GLU A 154 -10.12 21.27 5.36
CA GLU A 154 -9.13 20.93 6.37
C GLU A 154 -7.91 21.86 6.23
N GLU A 155 -7.36 22.34 7.37
CA GLU A 155 -6.21 23.24 7.39
C GLU A 155 -4.88 22.50 7.53
N THR A 156 -4.90 21.16 7.69
CA THR A 156 -3.66 20.36 7.74
C THR A 156 -2.79 20.70 6.55
N THR A 157 -1.59 21.19 6.84
CA THR A 157 -0.63 21.61 5.82
C THR A 157 0.76 21.13 6.21
N TYR A 158 1.40 20.39 5.32
CA TYR A 158 2.77 19.91 5.49
C TYR A 158 3.74 20.91 4.84
N PRO A 159 4.51 21.68 5.63
CA PRO A 159 5.55 22.57 5.09
C PRO A 159 6.74 21.73 4.64
N ILE A 160 7.03 21.73 3.34
CA ILE A 160 8.16 21.03 2.73
C ILE A 160 8.94 22.07 1.93
N VAL A 161 10.02 22.56 2.51
CA VAL A 161 10.82 23.62 1.92
C VAL A 161 11.52 23.21 0.63
N GLU A 162 11.83 24.17 -0.24
CA GLU A 162 12.62 23.93 -1.44
C GLU A 162 13.99 23.32 -1.08
N GLY A 163 14.47 22.39 -1.91
CA GLY A 163 15.72 21.66 -1.68
C GLY A 163 15.52 20.28 -1.01
N VAL A 164 14.44 20.08 -0.25
CA VAL A 164 14.11 18.78 0.33
C VAL A 164 13.71 17.80 -0.78
N LYS A 165 14.34 16.63 -0.82
CA LYS A 165 13.99 15.57 -1.74
C LYS A 165 12.58 15.06 -1.41
N ARG A 166 11.79 14.83 -2.46
CA ARG A 166 10.45 14.26 -2.36
C ARG A 166 10.14 13.38 -3.55
N TRP A 167 9.50 12.24 -3.27
CA TRP A 167 8.91 11.36 -4.29
C TRP A 167 7.40 11.56 -4.23
N ILE A 168 6.86 12.14 -5.30
CA ILE A 168 5.48 12.61 -5.34
C ILE A 168 4.86 12.30 -6.68
N GLN A 169 3.59 11.92 -6.68
CA GLN A 169 2.80 11.58 -7.85
C GLN A 169 1.66 12.59 -8.05
N SER A 170 1.45 13.01 -9.29
CA SER A 170 0.27 13.81 -9.67
C SER A 170 -1.03 13.07 -9.37
N TYR A 171 -2.01 13.77 -8.80
CA TYR A 171 -3.31 13.17 -8.51
C TYR A 171 -4.05 12.79 -9.79
N ARG A 172 -4.60 11.59 -9.77
CA ARG A 172 -5.53 11.02 -10.75
C ARG A 172 -6.55 10.19 -10.00
N ILE A 173 -7.75 10.07 -10.55
CA ILE A 173 -8.85 9.30 -9.93
C ILE A 173 -8.54 7.79 -9.83
N ASP A 174 -7.70 7.28 -10.73
CA ASP A 174 -7.23 5.89 -10.83
C ASP A 174 -5.89 5.64 -10.11
N TYR A 175 -5.23 6.71 -9.63
CA TYR A 175 -3.91 6.66 -9.00
C TYR A 175 -2.79 6.07 -9.86
N GLU A 176 -3.00 5.94 -11.17
CA GLU A 176 -2.03 5.43 -12.11
C GLU A 176 -1.06 6.53 -12.56
N GLY A 177 0.07 6.63 -11.90
CA GLY A 177 1.09 7.65 -12.17
C GLY A 177 2.47 7.26 -11.65
N PHE A 178 3.42 8.19 -11.73
CA PHE A 178 4.80 8.00 -11.30
C PHE A 178 5.10 8.85 -10.07
N TYR A 179 5.79 8.25 -9.08
CA TYR A 179 6.38 8.96 -7.94
C TYR A 179 7.73 9.53 -8.35
N GLU A 180 7.72 10.70 -8.96
CA GLU A 180 8.93 11.35 -9.45
C GLU A 180 9.74 11.98 -8.31
N LEU A 181 11.06 11.79 -8.35
CA LEU A 181 11.98 12.49 -7.45
C LEU A 181 12.10 13.96 -7.86
N THR A 182 11.80 14.85 -6.94
CA THR A 182 12.03 16.29 -7.11
C THR A 182 12.53 16.94 -5.82
N LYS A 183 13.12 18.11 -5.95
CA LYS A 183 13.54 18.99 -4.83
C LYS A 183 12.76 20.30 -4.80
N SER A 184 11.80 20.45 -5.70
CA SER A 184 11.00 21.67 -5.84
C SER A 184 9.51 21.36 -5.87
N GLY A 185 8.73 22.16 -5.18
CA GLY A 185 7.27 22.14 -5.26
C GLY A 185 6.72 22.70 -6.58
N LEU A 186 7.57 23.30 -7.42
CA LEU A 186 7.23 23.81 -8.75
C LEU A 186 7.50 22.78 -9.87
N SER A 187 7.89 21.56 -9.53
CA SER A 187 8.20 20.51 -10.51
C SER A 187 7.00 20.18 -11.38
N GLU A 188 7.30 19.86 -12.64
CA GLU A 188 6.29 19.41 -13.57
C GLU A 188 5.67 18.09 -13.11
N GLN A 189 4.38 17.98 -13.26
CA GLN A 189 3.66 16.74 -13.03
C GLN A 189 3.84 15.81 -14.23
N VAL A 190 4.33 14.61 -13.97
CA VAL A 190 4.44 13.57 -14.99
C VAL A 190 3.23 12.66 -14.88
N SER A 191 2.35 12.70 -15.87
CA SER A 191 1.20 11.80 -15.95
C SER A 191 0.84 11.54 -17.42
N ARG A 192 0.10 10.47 -17.66
CA ARG A 192 -0.48 10.11 -18.96
C ARG A 192 -1.35 11.22 -19.56
N ARG A 193 -2.02 11.96 -18.69
CA ARG A 193 -2.85 13.12 -19.05
C ARG A 193 -2.31 14.30 -18.26
N ASN A 194 -1.72 15.28 -18.94
CA ASN A 194 -1.26 16.51 -18.32
C ASN A 194 -2.42 17.28 -17.68
N THR A 195 -2.76 16.90 -16.46
CA THR A 195 -3.68 17.62 -15.59
C THR A 195 -2.86 18.34 -14.54
N ASN A 196 -2.34 19.50 -14.87
CA ASN A 196 -1.56 20.31 -13.93
C ASN A 196 -2.52 21.14 -13.07
N ASN A 197 -3.01 20.53 -11.98
CA ASN A 197 -3.86 21.23 -11.01
C ASN A 197 -3.15 21.45 -9.68
N ASN A 198 -1.83 21.21 -9.58
CA ASN A 198 -1.08 21.20 -8.32
C ASN A 198 -1.75 20.33 -7.23
N LEU A 199 -2.38 19.24 -7.68
CA LEU A 199 -2.92 18.19 -6.83
C LEU A 199 -2.02 16.97 -6.89
N TRP A 200 -1.77 16.38 -5.72
CA TRP A 200 -0.84 15.29 -5.52
C TRP A 200 -1.50 14.17 -4.75
N THR A 201 -1.16 12.93 -5.10
CA THR A 201 -1.67 11.78 -4.38
C THR A 201 -0.85 11.45 -3.14
N TYR A 202 -1.42 10.63 -2.27
CA TYR A 202 -0.67 9.86 -1.28
C TYR A 202 -0.12 8.55 -1.89
N PRO A 203 0.91 7.96 -1.24
CA PRO A 203 1.74 8.57 -0.22
C PRO A 203 2.72 9.60 -0.79
N LEU A 204 3.13 10.54 0.01
CA LEU A 204 4.25 11.44 -0.27
C LEU A 204 5.44 11.02 0.59
N LEU A 205 6.54 10.61 -0.02
CA LEU A 205 7.80 10.33 0.68
C LEU A 205 8.71 11.55 0.59
N ILE A 206 9.27 11.98 1.72
CA ILE A 206 10.28 13.04 1.79
C ILE A 206 11.52 12.56 2.53
N GLU A 207 12.67 13.14 2.19
CA GLU A 207 13.96 13.00 2.89
C GLU A 207 14.38 14.38 3.39
N PRO A 208 13.93 14.79 4.59
CA PRO A 208 14.26 16.12 5.15
C PRO A 208 15.74 16.25 5.49
N GLU A 209 16.37 15.17 5.93
CA GLU A 209 17.81 15.06 6.20
C GLU A 209 18.33 13.72 5.67
N ASP A 210 19.63 13.61 5.47
CA ASP A 210 20.24 12.39 4.94
C ASP A 210 19.87 11.17 5.79
N SER A 211 19.32 10.15 5.15
CA SER A 211 18.89 8.88 5.78
C SER A 211 17.72 8.98 6.77
N LEU A 212 17.08 10.15 6.91
CA LEU A 212 15.85 10.32 7.68
C LEU A 212 14.70 10.60 6.73
N PHE A 213 13.67 9.76 6.80
CA PHE A 213 12.54 9.80 5.88
C PHE A 213 11.22 10.03 6.62
N VAL A 214 10.27 10.64 5.92
CA VAL A 214 8.88 10.75 6.37
C VAL A 214 7.97 10.38 5.20
N LEU A 215 7.14 9.36 5.40
CA LEU A 215 6.08 9.01 4.45
C LEU A 215 4.75 9.51 4.97
N ILE A 216 4.12 10.39 4.22
CA ILE A 216 2.86 11.04 4.56
C ILE A 216 1.72 10.35 3.80
N THR A 217 0.68 9.94 4.52
CA THR A 217 -0.52 9.30 3.95
C THR A 217 -1.73 9.50 4.85
N GLU A 218 -2.84 8.82 4.51
CA GLU A 218 -4.05 8.74 5.32
C GLU A 218 -4.50 7.29 5.48
N ALA A 219 -5.30 7.00 6.51
CA ALA A 219 -5.79 5.65 6.76
C ALA A 219 -7.16 5.64 7.45
N ASN A 220 -7.80 4.47 7.41
CA ASN A 220 -9.06 4.17 8.12
C ASN A 220 -10.22 5.05 7.68
N ILE A 221 -10.49 5.10 6.37
CA ILE A 221 -11.71 5.74 5.85
C ILE A 221 -12.90 4.84 6.17
N GLN A 222 -13.90 5.43 6.80
CA GLN A 222 -15.16 4.79 7.18
C GLN A 222 -16.33 5.40 6.41
N ARG A 223 -17.53 4.79 6.57
CA ARG A 223 -18.77 5.31 5.97
C ARG A 223 -19.02 6.78 6.31
N GLY A 224 -19.43 7.54 5.30
CA GLY A 224 -19.67 8.97 5.42
C GLY A 224 -18.40 9.80 5.51
N GLN A 225 -17.23 9.24 5.22
CA GLN A 225 -15.97 9.94 5.08
C GLN A 225 -15.51 9.91 3.61
N CYS A 226 -14.74 10.91 3.20
CA CYS A 226 -14.09 10.93 1.89
C CYS A 226 -12.58 10.73 2.01
N GLY A 227 -11.93 10.34 0.93
CA GLY A 227 -10.49 10.44 0.80
C GLY A 227 -10.03 11.88 0.65
N SER A 228 -8.71 12.08 0.62
CA SER A 228 -8.13 13.39 0.39
C SER A 228 -6.89 13.32 -0.50
N GLN A 229 -6.49 14.49 -1.00
CA GLN A 229 -5.29 14.71 -1.78
C GLN A 229 -4.47 15.83 -1.15
N LEU A 230 -3.27 16.06 -1.66
CA LEU A 230 -2.43 17.19 -1.27
C LEU A 230 -2.46 18.26 -2.37
N SER A 231 -2.47 19.54 -1.98
CA SER A 231 -2.34 20.66 -2.90
C SER A 231 -1.28 21.66 -2.43
N ASN A 232 -0.42 22.08 -3.33
CA ASN A 232 0.52 23.16 -3.12
C ASN A 232 0.27 24.36 -4.05
N ALA A 233 -0.97 24.52 -4.52
CA ALA A 233 -1.36 25.58 -5.45
C ALA A 233 -1.19 26.99 -4.87
N ASP A 234 -1.43 27.16 -3.56
CA ASP A 234 -1.34 28.46 -2.88
C ASP A 234 0.11 28.84 -2.53
N ASN A 235 0.95 27.85 -2.24
CA ASN A 235 2.36 28.02 -1.91
C ASN A 235 3.12 26.72 -2.24
N SER A 236 4.12 26.78 -3.11
CA SER A 236 4.89 25.61 -3.57
C SER A 236 5.54 24.79 -2.44
N SER A 237 5.82 25.42 -1.30
CA SER A 237 6.41 24.78 -0.12
C SER A 237 5.39 24.33 0.93
N GLU A 238 4.09 24.45 0.68
CA GLU A 238 3.02 24.11 1.62
C GLU A 238 2.03 23.14 0.97
N TYR A 239 2.08 21.87 1.37
CA TYR A 239 1.18 20.81 0.87
C TYR A 239 -0.03 20.68 1.78
N ARG A 240 -1.13 21.32 1.41
CA ARG A 240 -2.38 21.31 2.16
C ARG A 240 -3.23 20.11 1.80
N VAL A 241 -3.90 19.53 2.79
CA VAL A 241 -4.91 18.51 2.59
C VAL A 241 -6.14 19.11 1.92
N VAL A 242 -6.58 18.50 0.81
CA VAL A 242 -7.80 18.83 0.09
C VAL A 242 -8.71 17.61 0.11
N LEU A 243 -9.94 17.78 0.57
CA LEU A 243 -10.92 16.70 0.66
C LEU A 243 -11.41 16.28 -0.74
N GLY A 244 -11.76 15.01 -0.89
CA GLY A 244 -12.33 14.46 -2.13
C GLY A 244 -13.72 15.05 -2.49
N ASP A 245 -14.36 15.74 -1.54
CA ASP A 245 -15.63 16.46 -1.72
C ASP A 245 -15.49 17.91 -1.26
N ASP A 246 -16.11 18.83 -2.00
CA ASP A 246 -16.22 20.24 -1.61
C ASP A 246 -17.17 20.44 -0.41
N GLU A 247 -18.08 19.52 -0.20
CA GLU A 247 -19.10 19.52 0.84
C GLU A 247 -19.31 18.09 1.38
N LEU A 248 -18.59 17.75 2.45
CA LEU A 248 -18.73 16.44 3.10
C LEU A 248 -19.85 16.52 4.17
N PRO A 249 -21.01 15.86 3.99
CA PRO A 249 -22.07 15.84 4.98
C PRO A 249 -21.67 15.19 6.28
N VAL A 250 -21.97 15.81 7.41
CA VAL A 250 -21.63 15.28 8.74
C VAL A 250 -22.82 15.38 9.69
N SER A 251 -22.87 14.48 10.68
CA SER A 251 -23.92 14.48 11.70
C SER A 251 -23.43 13.84 13.00
N GLY A 252 -23.92 14.35 14.14
CA GLY A 252 -23.54 13.84 15.46
C GLY A 252 -22.05 14.01 15.75
N VAL A 253 -21.48 13.07 16.48
CA VAL A 253 -20.02 13.01 16.69
C VAL A 253 -19.39 12.47 15.43
N TRP A 254 -18.58 13.30 14.76
CA TRP A 254 -17.86 12.94 13.55
C TRP A 254 -16.37 12.92 13.80
N GLU A 255 -15.69 11.94 13.23
CA GLU A 255 -14.24 11.81 13.23
C GLU A 255 -13.73 11.80 11.79
N SER A 256 -12.56 12.39 11.55
CA SER A 256 -11.89 12.30 10.24
C SER A 256 -11.15 10.97 10.08
N PRO A 257 -10.76 10.59 8.86
CA PRO A 257 -9.69 9.61 8.66
C PRO A 257 -8.42 10.02 9.41
N TRP A 258 -7.54 9.06 9.72
CA TRP A 258 -6.24 9.35 10.29
C TRP A 258 -5.31 9.99 9.26
N ARG A 259 -4.63 11.05 9.65
CA ARG A 259 -3.44 11.55 8.97
C ARG A 259 -2.24 10.80 9.54
N VAL A 260 -1.45 10.19 8.67
CA VAL A 260 -0.40 9.23 9.04
C VAL A 260 0.95 9.73 8.53
N MET A 261 1.94 9.75 9.40
CA MET A 261 3.33 10.00 9.07
C MET A 261 4.17 8.84 9.59
N ILE A 262 4.74 8.03 8.69
CA ILE A 262 5.73 7.02 9.04
C ILE A 262 7.09 7.71 9.02
N ILE A 263 7.90 7.55 10.08
CA ILE A 263 9.09 8.36 10.33
C ILE A 263 10.25 7.46 10.73
N GLY A 264 11.39 7.60 10.05
CA GLY A 264 12.61 6.87 10.39
C GLY A 264 13.50 6.62 9.18
N SER A 265 14.28 5.53 9.22
CA SER A 265 15.06 5.03 8.10
C SER A 265 14.16 4.48 6.98
N LEU A 266 14.72 4.18 5.81
CA LEU A 266 13.96 3.48 4.75
C LEU A 266 13.44 2.10 5.20
N ALA A 267 14.16 1.41 6.10
CA ALA A 267 13.67 0.16 6.68
C ALA A 267 12.44 0.41 7.55
N ASP A 268 12.46 1.43 8.42
CA ASP A 268 11.30 1.81 9.22
C ASP A 268 10.09 2.17 8.31
N ILE A 269 10.32 2.83 7.17
CA ILE A 269 9.26 3.16 6.20
C ILE A 269 8.66 1.90 5.58
N VAL A 270 9.51 1.01 5.02
CA VAL A 270 9.07 -0.18 4.25
C VAL A 270 8.42 -1.22 5.15
N GLU A 271 8.95 -1.42 6.36
CA GLU A 271 8.52 -2.47 7.29
C GLU A 271 7.32 -2.06 8.15
N SER A 272 7.02 -0.76 8.25
CA SER A 272 5.92 -0.22 9.06
C SER A 272 4.56 -0.84 8.73
N THR A 273 3.79 -1.12 9.77
CA THR A 273 2.38 -1.53 9.70
C THR A 273 1.41 -0.42 10.09
N LEU A 274 1.90 0.82 10.25
CA LEU A 274 1.16 1.93 10.85
C LEU A 274 -0.19 2.22 10.18
N VAL A 275 -0.30 2.03 8.85
CA VAL A 275 -1.56 2.21 8.12
C VAL A 275 -2.62 1.19 8.57
N THR A 276 -2.23 -0.05 8.83
CA THR A 276 -3.13 -1.07 9.37
C THR A 276 -3.31 -0.96 10.87
N ASP A 277 -2.29 -0.50 11.62
CA ASP A 277 -2.36 -0.31 13.09
C ASP A 277 -3.44 0.69 13.51
N VAL A 278 -3.69 1.73 12.70
CA VAL A 278 -4.74 2.73 12.95
C VAL A 278 -6.09 2.38 12.35
N SER A 279 -6.18 1.28 11.60
CA SER A 279 -7.42 0.84 10.95
C SER A 279 -8.27 -0.02 11.87
N GLU A 280 -9.58 -0.06 11.61
CA GLU A 280 -10.51 -0.87 12.40
C GLU A 280 -10.16 -2.37 12.34
N PRO A 281 -10.45 -3.12 13.39
CA PRO A 281 -10.34 -4.57 13.40
C PRO A 281 -11.13 -5.24 12.28
N SER A 282 -10.75 -6.49 11.95
CA SER A 282 -11.47 -7.29 10.95
C SER A 282 -12.95 -7.40 11.24
N LYS A 283 -13.78 -7.20 10.21
CA LYS A 283 -15.22 -7.47 10.21
C LYS A 283 -15.57 -8.88 9.74
N VAL A 284 -14.56 -9.68 9.37
CA VAL A 284 -14.73 -11.06 8.91
C VAL A 284 -14.33 -11.99 10.04
N ASP A 285 -15.30 -12.75 10.56
CA ASP A 285 -15.08 -13.71 11.65
C ASP A 285 -14.44 -15.01 11.17
N ASP A 286 -14.96 -15.57 10.07
CA ASP A 286 -14.39 -16.77 9.43
C ASP A 286 -13.51 -16.37 8.24
N ILE A 287 -12.20 -16.48 8.41
CA ILE A 287 -11.18 -16.16 7.41
C ILE A 287 -10.67 -17.39 6.63
N THR A 288 -11.21 -18.58 6.88
CA THR A 288 -10.69 -19.84 6.32
C THR A 288 -10.84 -19.96 4.80
N TRP A 289 -11.77 -19.21 4.21
CA TRP A 289 -12.01 -19.16 2.77
C TRP A 289 -11.09 -18.16 2.05
N ILE A 290 -10.42 -17.27 2.78
CA ILE A 290 -9.51 -16.26 2.22
C ILE A 290 -8.14 -16.90 2.01
N ASN A 291 -7.78 -17.15 0.75
CA ASN A 291 -6.52 -17.80 0.39
C ASN A 291 -5.69 -16.91 -0.55
N PRO A 292 -4.63 -16.24 -0.03
CA PRO A 292 -3.69 -15.49 -0.86
C PRO A 292 -2.92 -16.40 -1.83
N ALA A 293 -2.90 -16.05 -3.12
CA ALA A 293 -2.23 -16.86 -4.13
C ALA A 293 -2.01 -16.12 -5.46
N PRO A 294 -1.13 -16.65 -6.34
CA PRO A 294 -1.03 -16.19 -7.72
C PRO A 294 -2.29 -16.51 -8.52
N VAL A 295 -2.55 -15.69 -9.55
CA VAL A 295 -3.72 -15.78 -10.44
C VAL A 295 -3.26 -15.76 -11.89
N SER A 296 -3.65 -16.73 -12.70
CA SER A 296 -3.48 -16.66 -14.16
C SER A 296 -4.43 -15.60 -14.74
N TRP A 297 -3.91 -14.65 -15.53
CA TRP A 297 -4.69 -13.52 -16.04
C TRP A 297 -4.56 -13.35 -17.55
N ILE A 298 -5.69 -13.38 -18.26
CA ILE A 298 -5.74 -13.43 -19.72
C ILE A 298 -5.54 -12.08 -20.42
N TYR A 299 -5.91 -10.95 -19.77
CA TYR A 299 -6.08 -9.67 -20.45
C TYR A 299 -4.81 -9.13 -21.08
N TRP A 300 -3.67 -9.20 -20.39
CA TRP A 300 -2.43 -8.58 -20.84
C TRP A 300 -1.91 -9.15 -22.17
N ALA A 301 -1.86 -10.48 -22.27
CA ALA A 301 -1.32 -11.16 -23.44
C ALA A 301 -2.39 -11.38 -24.55
N ASP A 302 -3.65 -11.52 -24.17
CA ASP A 302 -4.78 -11.78 -25.05
C ASP A 302 -5.92 -10.78 -24.82
N ASN A 303 -5.68 -9.49 -25.10
CA ASN A 303 -6.71 -8.44 -24.95
C ASN A 303 -8.02 -8.88 -25.63
N ASN A 304 -9.15 -8.77 -24.89
CA ASN A 304 -10.45 -9.36 -25.23
C ASN A 304 -10.47 -10.90 -25.35
N GLY A 305 -9.44 -11.60 -24.90
CA GLY A 305 -9.40 -13.06 -24.92
C GLY A 305 -10.51 -13.74 -24.12
N SER A 306 -11.11 -13.06 -23.13
CA SER A 306 -12.20 -13.60 -22.31
C SER A 306 -13.51 -13.82 -23.06
N ASN A 307 -13.68 -13.28 -24.27
CA ASN A 307 -14.80 -13.59 -25.14
C ASN A 307 -14.63 -14.90 -25.96
N ASP A 308 -13.48 -15.57 -25.83
CA ASP A 308 -13.14 -16.82 -26.52
C ASP A 308 -12.91 -17.94 -25.51
N PHE A 309 -13.87 -18.88 -25.43
CA PHE A 309 -13.81 -20.02 -24.52
C PHE A 309 -12.54 -20.87 -24.69
N GLN A 310 -12.07 -21.09 -25.92
CA GLN A 310 -10.86 -21.89 -26.16
C GLN A 310 -9.59 -21.19 -25.68
N LYS A 311 -9.55 -19.86 -25.70
CA LYS A 311 -8.45 -19.10 -25.11
C LYS A 311 -8.49 -19.16 -23.59
N VAL A 312 -9.65 -18.90 -22.98
CA VAL A 312 -9.83 -18.97 -21.52
C VAL A 312 -9.38 -20.31 -20.97
N LYS A 313 -9.70 -21.41 -21.66
CA LYS A 313 -9.24 -22.76 -21.27
C LYS A 313 -7.71 -22.87 -21.18
N LYS A 314 -6.96 -22.24 -22.07
CA LYS A 314 -5.48 -22.29 -22.03
C LYS A 314 -4.92 -21.63 -20.76
N TYR A 315 -5.55 -20.56 -20.27
CA TYR A 315 -5.15 -19.87 -19.04
C TYR A 315 -5.59 -20.64 -17.80
N ILE A 316 -6.71 -21.36 -17.86
CA ILE A 316 -7.11 -22.31 -16.82
C ILE A 316 -6.12 -23.49 -16.75
N ASP A 317 -5.72 -24.05 -17.91
CA ASP A 317 -4.71 -25.12 -17.98
C ASP A 317 -3.35 -24.63 -17.43
N LEU A 318 -2.93 -23.39 -17.76
CA LEU A 318 -1.73 -22.78 -17.19
C LEU A 318 -1.82 -22.69 -15.66
N ALA A 319 -2.93 -22.18 -15.11
CA ALA A 319 -3.13 -22.10 -13.67
C ALA A 319 -2.97 -23.47 -12.99
N ALA A 320 -3.58 -24.53 -13.57
CA ALA A 320 -3.44 -25.88 -13.08
C ALA A 320 -2.01 -26.43 -13.18
N GLU A 321 -1.30 -26.18 -14.29
CA GLU A 321 0.09 -26.57 -14.51
C GLU A 321 1.06 -25.91 -13.52
N MET A 322 0.80 -24.64 -13.18
CA MET A 322 1.62 -23.83 -12.30
C MET A 322 1.23 -23.93 -10.82
N ASN A 323 0.27 -24.80 -10.46
CA ASN A 323 -0.31 -24.88 -9.11
C ASN A 323 -0.90 -23.54 -8.61
N TRP A 324 -1.27 -22.64 -9.50
CA TRP A 324 -1.96 -21.41 -9.14
C TRP A 324 -3.45 -21.72 -8.94
N PRO A 325 -4.00 -21.43 -7.75
CA PRO A 325 -5.36 -21.85 -7.42
C PRO A 325 -6.45 -21.04 -8.13
N TYR A 326 -6.07 -19.94 -8.80
CA TYR A 326 -7.03 -19.02 -9.41
C TYR A 326 -6.72 -18.73 -10.87
N ASN A 327 -7.80 -18.48 -11.65
CA ASN A 327 -7.74 -17.78 -12.92
C ASN A 327 -8.71 -16.59 -12.91
N LEU A 328 -8.32 -15.46 -13.51
CA LEU A 328 -9.20 -14.32 -13.74
C LEU A 328 -9.70 -14.34 -15.18
N ILE A 329 -11.00 -14.52 -15.34
CA ILE A 329 -11.73 -14.32 -16.60
C ILE A 329 -12.12 -12.85 -16.64
N ASP A 330 -11.37 -12.06 -17.41
CA ASP A 330 -11.42 -10.60 -17.45
C ASP A 330 -12.61 -10.08 -18.28
N TRP A 331 -12.65 -8.82 -18.63
CA TRP A 331 -13.77 -8.17 -19.31
C TRP A 331 -14.24 -8.93 -20.54
N LYS A 332 -15.51 -8.70 -20.98
CA LYS A 332 -16.19 -9.41 -22.06
C LYS A 332 -16.44 -10.91 -21.83
N TRP A 333 -16.29 -11.40 -20.61
CA TRP A 333 -16.68 -12.77 -20.28
C TRP A 333 -18.18 -13.03 -20.54
N ASN A 334 -19.02 -12.00 -20.43
CA ASN A 334 -20.45 -12.05 -20.73
C ASN A 334 -20.77 -12.16 -22.24
N GLU A 335 -19.76 -11.97 -23.08
CA GLU A 335 -19.82 -12.13 -24.55
C GLU A 335 -19.12 -13.44 -25.02
N MET A 336 -18.76 -14.32 -24.08
CA MET A 336 -17.99 -15.54 -24.37
C MET A 336 -18.71 -16.44 -25.36
N SER A 337 -17.93 -16.99 -26.29
CA SER A 337 -18.39 -17.86 -27.38
C SER A 337 -17.26 -18.83 -27.80
N ASN A 338 -17.30 -19.39 -28.99
CA ASN A 338 -16.30 -20.34 -29.54
C ASN A 338 -16.28 -21.70 -28.82
N GLY A 339 -17.46 -22.29 -28.64
CA GLY A 339 -17.62 -23.67 -28.17
C GLY A 339 -17.93 -23.80 -26.68
N GLY A 340 -18.24 -22.67 -26.02
CA GLY A 340 -18.74 -22.61 -24.65
C GLY A 340 -19.03 -21.19 -24.21
N ASP A 341 -19.65 -21.04 -23.05
CA ASP A 341 -19.92 -19.80 -22.37
C ASP A 341 -19.13 -19.72 -21.03
N VAL A 342 -19.39 -18.69 -20.23
CA VAL A 342 -18.70 -18.48 -18.95
C VAL A 342 -19.00 -19.61 -17.95
N ASN A 343 -20.20 -20.22 -17.97
CA ASN A 343 -20.51 -21.33 -17.08
C ASN A 343 -19.69 -22.56 -17.45
N ASP A 344 -19.55 -22.84 -18.76
CA ASP A 344 -18.69 -23.90 -19.25
C ASP A 344 -17.22 -23.69 -18.86
N ALA A 345 -16.75 -22.44 -18.87
CA ALA A 345 -15.39 -22.08 -18.46
C ALA A 345 -15.18 -22.30 -16.95
N ILE A 346 -16.12 -21.88 -16.11
CA ILE A 346 -16.06 -22.07 -14.65
C ILE A 346 -16.14 -23.57 -14.29
N GLN A 347 -17.00 -24.32 -14.97
CA GLN A 347 -17.07 -25.77 -14.80
C GLN A 347 -15.73 -26.42 -15.18
N TYR A 348 -15.15 -26.04 -16.31
CA TYR A 348 -13.84 -26.54 -16.75
C TYR A 348 -12.73 -26.23 -15.75
N ALA A 349 -12.72 -24.99 -15.20
CA ALA A 349 -11.77 -24.60 -14.16
C ALA A 349 -11.93 -25.48 -12.90
N THR A 350 -13.16 -25.70 -12.46
CA THR A 350 -13.48 -26.59 -11.33
C THR A 350 -12.99 -28.01 -11.55
N GLU A 351 -13.17 -28.57 -12.74
CA GLU A 351 -12.67 -29.90 -13.13
C GLU A 351 -11.14 -30.00 -13.10
N LYS A 352 -10.44 -28.85 -13.31
CA LYS A 352 -8.98 -28.73 -13.22
C LYS A 352 -8.48 -28.40 -11.80
N GLY A 353 -9.36 -28.19 -10.82
CA GLY A 353 -9.01 -27.78 -9.46
C GLY A 353 -8.66 -26.29 -9.34
N VAL A 354 -9.04 -25.48 -10.34
CA VAL A 354 -8.81 -24.03 -10.40
C VAL A 354 -10.11 -23.28 -10.09
N LYS A 355 -10.03 -22.23 -9.30
CA LYS A 355 -11.17 -21.36 -8.96
C LYS A 355 -11.17 -20.13 -9.86
N SER A 356 -12.34 -19.74 -10.36
CA SER A 356 -12.46 -18.59 -11.25
C SER A 356 -12.80 -17.31 -10.51
N LEU A 357 -12.19 -16.20 -10.95
CA LEU A 357 -12.56 -14.82 -10.62
C LEU A 357 -13.17 -14.18 -11.87
N LEU A 358 -14.14 -13.26 -11.71
CA LEU A 358 -14.78 -12.56 -12.82
C LEU A 358 -14.57 -11.05 -12.71
N TRP A 359 -14.43 -10.40 -13.85
CA TRP A 359 -14.31 -8.95 -13.96
C TRP A 359 -15.67 -8.25 -14.02
N TYR A 360 -15.77 -7.08 -13.36
CA TYR A 360 -16.94 -6.20 -13.35
C TYR A 360 -16.53 -4.74 -13.52
N ASN A 361 -17.40 -3.97 -14.16
CA ASN A 361 -17.31 -2.51 -14.18
C ASN A 361 -18.04 -1.93 -12.96
N SER A 362 -17.38 -1.03 -12.20
CA SER A 362 -18.02 -0.31 -11.11
C SER A 362 -19.18 0.57 -11.59
N SER A 363 -19.11 0.98 -12.85
CA SER A 363 -20.06 1.89 -13.50
C SER A 363 -20.14 3.29 -12.88
N THR A 364 -19.03 3.74 -12.27
CA THR A 364 -18.96 5.08 -11.67
C THR A 364 -18.11 6.05 -12.49
N SER A 365 -17.06 5.58 -13.19
CA SER A 365 -16.22 6.41 -14.04
C SER A 365 -16.49 6.19 -15.54
N TRP A 366 -16.09 5.03 -16.09
CA TRP A 366 -16.30 4.70 -17.50
C TRP A 366 -17.55 3.82 -17.66
N ASN A 367 -18.70 4.45 -17.94
CA ASN A 367 -20.02 3.79 -17.98
C ASN A 367 -20.89 4.22 -19.18
N GLY A 368 -20.30 4.97 -20.14
CA GLY A 368 -20.98 5.46 -21.34
C GLY A 368 -20.81 4.54 -22.55
N GLU A 369 -20.98 5.11 -23.74
CA GLU A 369 -20.80 4.39 -25.00
C GLU A 369 -19.38 3.78 -25.11
N GLY A 370 -19.32 2.49 -25.44
CA GLY A 370 -18.07 1.74 -25.56
C GLY A 370 -17.48 1.23 -24.24
N ALA A 371 -18.11 1.51 -23.10
CA ALA A 371 -17.67 0.95 -21.82
C ALA A 371 -17.88 -0.57 -21.80
N PRO A 372 -16.91 -1.34 -21.28
CA PRO A 372 -17.06 -2.79 -21.15
C PRO A 372 -18.09 -3.15 -20.07
N GLY A 373 -18.87 -4.17 -20.33
CA GLY A 373 -19.87 -4.71 -19.38
C GLY A 373 -19.34 -5.91 -18.59
N PRO A 374 -20.15 -6.38 -17.60
CA PRO A 374 -21.50 -5.91 -17.26
C PRO A 374 -21.53 -4.54 -16.57
N LEU A 375 -22.51 -3.71 -16.90
CA LEU A 375 -22.70 -2.36 -16.37
C LEU A 375 -23.87 -2.31 -15.39
N PHE A 376 -23.75 -1.45 -14.35
CA PHE A 376 -24.80 -1.13 -13.37
C PHE A 376 -25.34 -2.33 -12.57
N VAL A 377 -24.61 -3.44 -12.52
CA VAL A 377 -25.02 -4.64 -11.80
C VAL A 377 -24.74 -4.53 -10.30
N LEU A 378 -23.63 -3.87 -9.93
CA LEU A 378 -23.15 -3.81 -8.55
C LEU A 378 -23.53 -2.51 -7.81
N ASN A 379 -24.11 -1.51 -8.47
CA ASN A 379 -24.33 -0.19 -7.89
C ASN A 379 -25.43 -0.17 -6.82
N GLU A 380 -26.55 -0.86 -7.07
CA GLU A 380 -27.66 -0.91 -6.15
C GLU A 380 -27.58 -2.18 -5.28
N LYS A 381 -27.87 -2.05 -3.98
CA LYS A 381 -27.71 -3.12 -3.00
C LYS A 381 -28.42 -4.42 -3.40
N ASP A 382 -29.71 -4.35 -3.75
CA ASP A 382 -30.50 -5.54 -4.08
C ASP A 382 -29.96 -6.23 -5.35
N SER A 383 -29.53 -5.46 -6.34
CA SER A 383 -28.88 -5.96 -7.57
C SER A 383 -27.55 -6.65 -7.25
N ARG A 384 -26.75 -6.02 -6.42
CA ARG A 384 -25.43 -6.54 -6.00
C ARG A 384 -25.54 -7.84 -5.22
N ILE A 385 -26.46 -7.92 -4.25
CA ILE A 385 -26.70 -9.16 -3.48
C ILE A 385 -27.18 -10.30 -4.40
N ASN A 386 -28.08 -10.02 -5.32
CA ASN A 386 -28.55 -11.02 -6.28
C ASN A 386 -27.43 -11.50 -7.20
N GLU A 387 -26.54 -10.60 -7.64
CA GLU A 387 -25.39 -11.00 -8.46
C GLU A 387 -24.37 -11.81 -7.65
N TYR A 388 -24.08 -11.43 -6.41
CA TYR A 388 -23.18 -12.18 -5.52
C TYR A 388 -23.71 -13.59 -5.24
N GLN A 389 -25.03 -13.74 -5.02
CA GLN A 389 -25.65 -15.06 -4.88
C GLN A 389 -25.52 -15.89 -6.18
N LYS A 390 -25.74 -15.29 -7.32
CA LYS A 390 -25.57 -15.95 -8.63
C LYS A 390 -24.11 -16.39 -8.82
N LEU A 391 -23.12 -15.58 -8.43
CA LEU A 391 -21.70 -15.94 -8.50
C LEU A 391 -21.39 -17.15 -7.62
N ASN A 392 -21.94 -17.21 -6.41
CA ASN A 392 -21.82 -18.37 -5.54
C ASN A 392 -22.42 -19.62 -6.16
N ASP A 393 -23.62 -19.52 -6.75
CA ASP A 393 -24.31 -20.65 -7.41
C ASP A 393 -23.50 -21.16 -8.62
N MET A 394 -22.72 -20.27 -9.28
CA MET A 394 -21.81 -20.62 -10.37
C MET A 394 -20.47 -21.19 -9.88
N GLY A 395 -20.12 -21.05 -8.59
CA GLY A 395 -18.83 -21.48 -8.03
C GLY A 395 -17.69 -20.47 -8.24
N VAL A 396 -18.01 -19.19 -8.49
CA VAL A 396 -17.04 -18.11 -8.59
C VAL A 396 -16.51 -17.76 -7.19
N SER A 397 -15.20 -17.54 -7.06
CA SER A 397 -14.54 -17.29 -5.76
C SER A 397 -14.22 -15.84 -5.48
N GLY A 398 -14.42 -14.94 -6.45
CA GLY A 398 -14.17 -13.52 -6.25
C GLY A 398 -14.37 -12.69 -7.52
N ILE A 399 -14.23 -11.39 -7.37
CA ILE A 399 -14.39 -10.44 -8.46
C ILE A 399 -13.28 -9.40 -8.51
N LYS A 400 -12.93 -8.97 -9.72
CA LYS A 400 -12.18 -7.74 -10.01
C LYS A 400 -13.21 -6.68 -10.39
N VAL A 401 -13.20 -5.54 -9.69
CA VAL A 401 -14.10 -4.41 -9.97
C VAL A 401 -13.27 -3.21 -10.40
N ASP A 402 -13.61 -2.63 -11.54
CA ASP A 402 -12.77 -1.67 -12.25
C ASP A 402 -13.49 -0.33 -12.53
N PHE A 403 -12.70 0.75 -12.78
CA PHE A 403 -13.17 2.07 -13.23
C PHE A 403 -13.97 2.88 -12.21
N PHE A 404 -13.39 3.14 -11.03
CA PHE A 404 -13.98 3.98 -10.00
C PHE A 404 -13.74 5.49 -10.24
N ASN A 405 -14.58 6.33 -9.65
CA ASN A 405 -14.61 7.77 -9.87
C ASN A 405 -14.06 8.58 -8.67
N GLY A 406 -12.78 8.37 -8.33
CA GLY A 406 -12.06 9.21 -7.37
C GLY A 406 -12.37 8.93 -5.89
N ASP A 407 -12.26 9.97 -5.03
CA ASP A 407 -12.17 9.84 -3.58
C ASP A 407 -13.35 10.47 -2.80
N GLY A 408 -14.45 10.82 -3.48
CA GLY A 408 -15.63 11.38 -2.83
C GLY A 408 -16.30 10.39 -1.86
N TYR A 409 -17.07 10.90 -0.87
CA TYR A 409 -17.65 10.07 0.19
C TYR A 409 -18.62 9.00 -0.36
N LYS A 410 -19.35 9.29 -1.43
CA LYS A 410 -20.24 8.30 -2.07
C LYS A 410 -19.47 7.15 -2.70
N GLU A 411 -18.31 7.46 -3.27
CA GLU A 411 -17.43 6.46 -3.85
C GLU A 411 -16.81 5.61 -2.74
N MET A 412 -16.35 6.24 -1.63
CA MET A 412 -15.84 5.51 -0.47
C MET A 412 -16.91 4.60 0.15
N ASP A 413 -18.14 5.08 0.29
CA ASP A 413 -19.27 4.28 0.76
C ASP A 413 -19.55 3.09 -0.18
N TYR A 414 -19.41 3.30 -1.49
CA TYR A 414 -19.61 2.24 -2.48
C TYR A 414 -18.51 1.15 -2.40
N TYR A 415 -17.24 1.52 -2.23
CA TYR A 415 -16.17 0.54 -1.94
C TYR A 415 -16.51 -0.30 -0.70
N ILE A 416 -16.95 0.36 0.37
CA ILE A 416 -17.33 -0.31 1.62
C ILE A 416 -18.56 -1.21 1.41
N ASP A 417 -19.54 -0.78 0.62
CA ASP A 417 -20.70 -1.59 0.26
C ASP A 417 -20.29 -2.88 -0.47
N LEU A 418 -19.41 -2.77 -1.48
CA LEU A 418 -18.89 -3.92 -2.21
C LEU A 418 -18.19 -4.90 -1.26
N LEU A 419 -17.40 -4.39 -0.31
CA LEU A 419 -16.67 -5.21 0.66
C LEU A 419 -17.61 -5.85 1.69
N GLU A 420 -18.52 -5.09 2.30
CA GLU A 420 -19.39 -5.61 3.34
C GLU A 420 -20.38 -6.66 2.80
N ASP A 421 -20.99 -6.39 1.65
CA ASP A 421 -21.92 -7.34 1.03
C ASP A 421 -21.23 -8.61 0.52
N ALA A 422 -19.92 -8.56 0.21
CA ALA A 422 -19.12 -9.72 -0.22
C ALA A 422 -18.81 -10.71 0.91
N ILE A 423 -18.85 -10.29 2.18
CA ILE A 423 -18.53 -11.16 3.34
C ILE A 423 -19.47 -12.35 3.40
N ASP A 424 -20.78 -12.12 3.33
CA ASP A 424 -21.80 -13.18 3.44
C ASP A 424 -21.77 -14.16 2.25
N HIS A 425 -21.16 -13.73 1.14
CA HIS A 425 -21.00 -14.50 -0.09
C HIS A 425 -19.61 -15.10 -0.26
N GLN A 426 -18.69 -14.87 0.69
CA GLN A 426 -17.31 -15.35 0.66
C GLN A 426 -16.58 -15.06 -0.66
N LEU A 427 -16.74 -13.85 -1.20
CA LEU A 427 -16.12 -13.41 -2.44
C LEU A 427 -14.84 -12.61 -2.16
N LEU A 428 -13.74 -13.00 -2.78
CA LEU A 428 -12.49 -12.25 -2.82
C LEU A 428 -12.66 -11.01 -3.70
N ILE A 429 -12.12 -9.88 -3.29
CA ILE A 429 -12.26 -8.61 -3.99
C ILE A 429 -10.89 -8.08 -4.43
N ASN A 430 -10.82 -7.68 -5.70
CA ASN A 430 -9.72 -6.92 -6.30
C ASN A 430 -10.30 -5.63 -6.90
N PHE A 431 -9.72 -4.48 -6.59
CA PHE A 431 -10.11 -3.19 -7.16
C PHE A 431 -9.09 -2.69 -8.18
N HIS A 432 -9.55 -2.30 -9.36
CA HIS A 432 -8.77 -1.68 -10.43
C HIS A 432 -9.35 -0.31 -10.83
N GLY A 433 -8.55 0.52 -11.54
CA GLY A 433 -8.93 1.89 -11.83
C GLY A 433 -9.42 2.59 -10.56
N ALA A 434 -8.73 2.41 -9.45
CA ALA A 434 -9.28 2.54 -8.09
C ALA A 434 -8.45 3.47 -7.21
N THR A 435 -9.02 3.84 -6.07
CA THR A 435 -8.31 4.51 -4.99
C THR A 435 -7.30 3.58 -4.29
N MET A 436 -6.36 4.13 -3.51
CA MET A 436 -5.41 3.36 -2.72
C MET A 436 -6.08 2.65 -1.50
N PRO A 437 -5.49 1.58 -0.92
CA PRO A 437 -6.16 0.71 0.06
C PRO A 437 -6.49 1.33 1.42
N ARG A 438 -5.76 2.32 1.91
CA ARG A 438 -5.98 3.07 3.18
C ARG A 438 -6.22 2.22 4.43
N GLY A 439 -5.66 0.99 4.50
CA GLY A 439 -5.80 0.09 5.65
C GLY A 439 -7.03 -0.81 5.64
N TRP A 440 -7.88 -0.75 4.61
CA TRP A 440 -9.04 -1.62 4.47
C TRP A 440 -8.70 -3.11 4.44
N GLN A 441 -7.48 -3.48 4.03
CA GLN A 441 -6.99 -4.86 4.05
C GLN A 441 -6.96 -5.49 5.46
N ARG A 442 -6.98 -4.68 6.54
CA ARG A 442 -7.18 -5.16 7.91
C ARG A 442 -8.65 -5.36 8.24
N THR A 443 -9.47 -4.36 7.94
CA THR A 443 -10.91 -4.37 8.25
C THR A 443 -11.68 -5.38 7.39
N TYR A 444 -11.25 -5.54 6.14
CA TYR A 444 -11.82 -6.41 5.12
C TYR A 444 -10.72 -7.30 4.51
N PRO A 445 -10.28 -8.37 5.19
CA PRO A 445 -9.15 -9.19 4.74
C PRO A 445 -9.38 -9.91 3.41
N HIS A 446 -10.60 -9.98 2.91
CA HIS A 446 -10.96 -10.46 1.57
C HIS A 446 -10.80 -9.39 0.47
N MET A 447 -10.49 -8.14 0.81
CA MET A 447 -9.91 -7.18 -0.13
C MET A 447 -8.44 -7.57 -0.38
N MET A 448 -8.24 -8.41 -1.37
CA MET A 448 -6.97 -9.09 -1.60
C MET A 448 -5.91 -8.18 -2.20
N THR A 449 -6.32 -7.30 -3.09
CA THR A 449 -5.41 -6.38 -3.77
C THR A 449 -6.15 -5.18 -4.35
N VAL A 450 -5.40 -4.12 -4.63
CA VAL A 450 -5.87 -2.88 -5.25
C VAL A 450 -4.82 -2.42 -6.25
N GLU A 451 -5.21 -2.08 -7.47
CA GLU A 451 -4.26 -1.53 -8.45
C GLU A 451 -3.66 -0.21 -7.95
N ALA A 452 -4.33 0.91 -8.15
CA ALA A 452 -3.87 2.24 -7.76
C ALA A 452 -2.37 2.46 -8.02
N VAL A 453 -1.89 2.04 -9.19
CA VAL A 453 -0.51 2.08 -9.64
C VAL A 453 -0.42 2.06 -11.16
N TYR A 454 0.61 2.68 -11.70
CA TYR A 454 0.94 2.53 -13.11
C TYR A 454 1.67 1.19 -13.30
N GLY A 455 0.89 0.09 -13.50
CA GLY A 455 1.36 -1.29 -13.51
C GLY A 455 1.81 -1.79 -14.88
N ALA A 456 2.23 -3.08 -14.94
CA ALA A 456 2.72 -3.70 -16.18
C ALA A 456 1.65 -3.81 -17.28
N GLU A 457 0.37 -3.72 -16.94
CA GLU A 457 -0.73 -3.58 -17.90
C GLU A 457 -0.46 -2.49 -18.94
N TRP A 458 0.22 -1.42 -18.53
CA TRP A 458 0.51 -0.27 -19.37
C TRP A 458 1.58 -0.50 -20.44
N TYR A 459 2.31 -1.63 -20.42
CA TYR A 459 3.10 -2.07 -21.57
C TYR A 459 2.24 -2.28 -22.83
N ASN A 460 0.93 -2.50 -22.64
CA ASN A 460 -0.04 -2.59 -23.74
C ASN A 460 -0.51 -1.24 -24.26
N ASN A 461 -0.48 -0.19 -23.43
CA ASN A 461 -1.25 1.01 -23.70
C ASN A 461 -0.38 2.25 -23.98
N GLN A 462 0.79 2.37 -23.35
CA GLN A 462 1.60 3.59 -23.43
C GLN A 462 3.10 3.30 -23.33
N PRO A 463 3.93 3.85 -24.21
CA PRO A 463 5.38 3.67 -24.17
C PRO A 463 6.03 4.31 -22.93
N ILE A 464 5.39 5.31 -22.30
CA ILE A 464 5.94 6.00 -21.13
C ILE A 464 6.22 5.08 -19.94
N LEU A 465 5.43 4.03 -19.72
CA LEU A 465 5.76 3.04 -18.69
C LEU A 465 7.05 2.32 -19.06
N THR A 466 7.16 1.82 -20.28
CA THR A 466 8.34 1.12 -20.76
C THR A 466 9.62 1.93 -20.51
N GLU A 467 9.62 3.22 -20.88
CA GLU A 467 10.78 4.10 -20.72
C GLU A 467 11.18 4.35 -19.27
N LYS A 468 10.24 4.27 -18.32
CA LYS A 468 10.43 4.59 -16.91
C LYS A 468 10.39 3.37 -15.98
N ALA A 469 10.05 2.19 -16.50
CA ALA A 469 9.69 1.01 -15.70
C ALA A 469 10.72 0.68 -14.62
N ALA A 470 12.00 0.58 -14.95
CA ALA A 470 13.02 0.16 -14.00
C ALA A 470 13.13 1.09 -12.77
N ARG A 471 13.18 2.41 -13.00
CA ARG A 471 13.21 3.41 -11.94
C ARG A 471 11.91 3.44 -11.15
N HIS A 472 10.78 3.36 -11.84
CA HIS A 472 9.45 3.31 -11.23
C HIS A 472 9.33 2.10 -10.30
N ASN A 473 9.71 0.91 -10.78
CA ASN A 473 9.67 -0.32 -10.02
C ASN A 473 10.55 -0.26 -8.76
N ALA A 474 11.73 0.36 -8.86
CA ALA A 474 12.61 0.56 -7.71
C ALA A 474 12.14 1.71 -6.77
N THR A 475 11.11 2.47 -7.12
CA THR A 475 10.50 3.53 -6.28
C THR A 475 9.30 3.01 -5.49
N LEU A 476 8.50 2.14 -6.09
CA LEU A 476 7.22 1.67 -5.53
C LEU A 476 7.33 1.00 -4.15
N PRO A 477 8.37 0.20 -3.84
CA PRO A 477 8.53 -0.41 -2.52
C PRO A 477 8.69 0.59 -1.38
N PHE A 478 9.12 1.81 -1.68
CA PHE A 478 9.31 2.90 -0.71
C PHE A 478 8.15 3.90 -0.69
N THR A 479 7.18 3.75 -1.58
CA THR A 479 6.04 4.65 -1.74
C THR A 479 4.73 3.86 -1.73
N ARG A 480 4.10 3.61 -2.89
CA ARG A 480 2.77 3.01 -3.05
C ARG A 480 2.62 1.67 -2.32
N ASN A 481 3.61 0.79 -2.40
CA ASN A 481 3.50 -0.55 -1.81
C ASN A 481 3.74 -0.59 -0.29
N VAL A 482 4.20 0.53 0.31
CA VAL A 482 4.28 0.67 1.78
C VAL A 482 2.90 0.62 2.42
N ILE A 483 1.90 1.24 1.79
CA ILE A 483 0.59 1.50 2.39
C ILE A 483 -0.40 0.34 2.24
N GLY A 484 -0.07 -0.68 1.47
CA GLY A 484 -0.91 -1.88 1.30
C GLY A 484 -0.74 -2.56 -0.05
N PRO A 485 -1.54 -3.62 -0.30
CA PRO A 485 -1.40 -4.47 -1.47
C PRO A 485 -1.51 -3.69 -2.77
N MET A 486 -0.74 -4.15 -3.78
CA MET A 486 -0.61 -3.46 -5.06
C MET A 486 -0.66 -4.45 -6.21
N ASP A 487 -1.72 -4.39 -7.01
CA ASP A 487 -1.86 -5.23 -8.20
C ASP A 487 -1.12 -4.62 -9.38
N TYR A 488 0.20 -4.71 -9.34
CA TYR A 488 1.10 -4.26 -10.42
C TYR A 488 1.05 -5.17 -11.64
N THR A 489 0.56 -6.39 -11.51
CA THR A 489 0.57 -7.46 -12.52
C THR A 489 1.99 -7.83 -12.99
N PRO A 490 2.89 -8.29 -12.08
CA PRO A 490 4.29 -8.57 -12.38
C PRO A 490 4.49 -9.88 -13.13
N GLY A 491 5.72 -10.09 -13.67
CA GLY A 491 6.10 -11.36 -14.28
C GLY A 491 5.81 -11.43 -15.78
N THR A 492 6.07 -10.36 -16.50
CA THR A 492 6.02 -10.28 -17.96
C THR A 492 7.37 -10.68 -18.54
N PHE A 493 7.45 -11.82 -19.23
CA PHE A 493 8.68 -12.33 -19.85
C PHE A 493 8.67 -12.21 -21.38
N SER A 494 7.52 -11.91 -21.96
CA SER A 494 7.38 -11.59 -23.39
C SER A 494 7.16 -10.09 -23.58
N ASP A 495 7.18 -9.66 -24.84
CA ASP A 495 6.86 -8.29 -25.21
C ASP A 495 5.39 -8.17 -25.60
N SER A 496 4.78 -7.07 -25.19
CA SER A 496 3.46 -6.67 -25.62
C SER A 496 3.55 -5.62 -26.74
N GLN A 497 2.62 -4.65 -26.77
CA GLN A 497 2.64 -3.58 -27.78
C GLN A 497 3.88 -2.67 -27.64
N HIS A 498 4.36 -2.50 -26.40
CA HIS A 498 5.55 -1.74 -26.09
C HIS A 498 6.55 -2.65 -25.37
N PRO A 499 7.65 -3.04 -26.03
CA PRO A 499 8.66 -3.90 -25.43
C PRO A 499 9.20 -3.33 -24.13
N HIS A 500 9.24 -4.15 -23.08
CA HIS A 500 9.81 -3.73 -21.81
C HIS A 500 11.35 -3.70 -21.88
N ILE A 501 11.95 -2.77 -21.14
CA ILE A 501 13.40 -2.52 -21.11
C ILE A 501 14.11 -3.23 -19.97
N THR A 502 13.36 -3.82 -19.07
CA THR A 502 13.83 -4.57 -17.91
C THR A 502 14.30 -5.97 -18.31
N SER A 503 15.21 -6.56 -17.55
CA SER A 503 15.65 -7.94 -17.77
C SER A 503 14.62 -8.95 -17.28
N HIS A 504 14.77 -10.22 -17.68
CA HIS A 504 13.98 -11.32 -17.11
C HIS A 504 14.22 -11.49 -15.60
N GLY A 505 15.46 -11.24 -15.10
CA GLY A 505 15.74 -11.26 -13.67
C GLY A 505 15.00 -10.16 -12.91
N HIS A 506 14.86 -8.97 -13.52
CA HIS A 506 14.06 -7.87 -12.97
C HIS A 506 12.57 -8.24 -12.89
N GLU A 507 11.98 -8.71 -14.00
CA GLU A 507 10.56 -9.10 -14.04
C GLU A 507 10.24 -10.22 -13.04
N LEU A 508 11.14 -11.20 -12.87
CA LEU A 508 11.00 -12.23 -11.86
C LEU A 508 11.07 -11.64 -10.45
N ALA A 509 12.00 -10.71 -10.18
CA ALA A 509 12.17 -10.09 -8.87
C ALA A 509 10.95 -9.27 -8.43
N LEU A 510 10.19 -8.69 -9.37
CA LEU A 510 8.95 -7.96 -9.06
C LEU A 510 7.95 -8.83 -8.30
N THR A 511 7.91 -10.13 -8.56
CA THR A 511 6.97 -11.06 -7.92
C THR A 511 7.22 -11.24 -6.42
N VAL A 512 8.43 -10.94 -5.94
CA VAL A 512 8.80 -10.93 -4.52
C VAL A 512 8.75 -9.52 -3.95
N VAL A 513 9.27 -8.54 -4.70
CA VAL A 513 9.42 -7.16 -4.22
C VAL A 513 8.04 -6.51 -4.00
N PHE A 514 7.06 -6.77 -4.87
CA PHE A 514 5.72 -6.22 -4.71
C PHE A 514 4.83 -7.13 -3.87
N GLU A 515 4.17 -6.54 -2.90
CA GLU A 515 3.17 -7.21 -2.07
C GLU A 515 1.79 -7.07 -2.70
N SER A 516 1.15 -8.21 -2.93
CA SER A 516 -0.22 -8.35 -3.44
C SER A 516 -0.75 -9.72 -3.06
N ALA A 517 -1.85 -9.78 -2.32
CA ALA A 517 -2.38 -11.07 -1.87
C ALA A 517 -3.04 -11.90 -3.01
N LEU A 518 -3.52 -11.24 -4.06
CA LEU A 518 -3.80 -11.85 -5.37
C LEU A 518 -2.82 -11.26 -6.36
N GLN A 519 -1.80 -12.02 -6.74
CA GLN A 519 -0.80 -11.56 -7.68
C GLN A 519 -1.15 -12.06 -9.08
N HIS A 520 -1.63 -11.18 -9.95
CA HIS A 520 -2.01 -11.53 -11.30
C HIS A 520 -0.77 -11.70 -12.18
N MET A 521 -0.63 -12.91 -12.73
CA MET A 521 0.43 -13.33 -13.64
C MET A 521 -0.05 -13.08 -15.08
N PRO A 522 0.47 -12.07 -15.78
CA PRO A 522 -0.20 -11.48 -16.95
C PRO A 522 0.19 -12.12 -18.29
N ASP A 523 1.29 -12.86 -18.34
CA ASP A 523 1.87 -13.30 -19.60
C ASP A 523 1.14 -14.53 -20.21
N SER A 524 1.44 -14.81 -21.46
CA SER A 524 0.82 -15.93 -22.19
C SER A 524 1.24 -17.30 -21.63
N PRO A 525 0.40 -18.32 -21.75
CA PRO A 525 0.76 -19.69 -21.39
C PRO A 525 2.03 -20.18 -22.09
N GLU A 526 2.23 -19.79 -23.33
CA GLU A 526 3.40 -20.13 -24.13
C GLU A 526 4.68 -19.50 -23.54
N SER A 527 4.60 -18.26 -23.10
CA SER A 527 5.73 -17.54 -22.45
C SER A 527 6.15 -18.26 -21.16
N TYR A 528 5.23 -18.51 -20.24
CA TYR A 528 5.56 -19.22 -18.97
C TYR A 528 6.11 -20.61 -19.20
N ARG A 529 5.57 -21.38 -20.16
CA ARG A 529 6.08 -22.73 -20.49
C ARG A 529 7.50 -22.71 -21.09
N SER A 530 7.91 -21.59 -21.69
CA SER A 530 9.24 -21.43 -22.27
C SER A 530 10.33 -21.11 -21.25
N LEU A 531 9.95 -20.75 -20.00
CA LEU A 531 10.89 -20.44 -18.93
C LEU A 531 11.66 -21.69 -18.49
N PRO A 532 12.91 -21.54 -17.96
CA PRO A 532 13.63 -22.64 -17.32
C PRO A 532 12.81 -23.31 -16.22
N GLU A 533 13.04 -24.61 -16.00
CA GLU A 533 12.29 -25.40 -15.02
C GLU A 533 12.37 -24.78 -13.62
N SER A 534 13.55 -24.42 -13.14
CA SER A 534 13.73 -23.80 -11.82
C SER A 534 13.01 -22.45 -11.66
N VAL A 535 12.83 -21.68 -12.74
CA VAL A 535 12.03 -20.45 -12.72
C VAL A 535 10.55 -20.77 -12.61
N ARG A 536 10.07 -21.79 -13.34
CA ARG A 536 8.67 -22.24 -13.25
C ARG A 536 8.34 -22.82 -11.88
N GLU A 537 9.24 -23.64 -11.30
CA GLU A 537 9.13 -24.14 -9.94
C GLU A 537 9.05 -23.00 -8.92
N PHE A 538 9.95 -22.02 -9.02
CA PHE A 538 9.92 -20.82 -8.17
C PHE A 538 8.55 -20.11 -8.24
N LEU A 539 8.03 -19.86 -9.45
CA LEU A 539 6.74 -19.19 -9.64
C LEU A 539 5.54 -20.04 -9.17
N SER A 540 5.65 -21.37 -9.23
CA SER A 540 4.59 -22.29 -8.78
C SER A 540 4.50 -22.42 -7.27
N GLU A 541 5.59 -22.15 -6.55
CA GLU A 541 5.69 -22.19 -5.09
C GLU A 541 5.66 -20.79 -4.42
N LEU A 542 5.53 -19.74 -5.21
CA LEU A 542 5.60 -18.36 -4.76
C LEU A 542 4.46 -18.00 -3.79
N PRO A 543 4.76 -17.62 -2.54
CA PRO A 543 3.76 -17.06 -1.64
C PRO A 543 3.36 -15.64 -2.05
N THR A 544 2.13 -15.24 -1.73
CA THR A 544 1.63 -13.88 -1.98
C THR A 544 1.18 -13.16 -0.71
N SER A 545 1.38 -13.78 0.46
CA SER A 545 1.23 -13.14 1.78
C SER A 545 2.37 -13.58 2.68
N TRP A 546 2.82 -12.68 3.56
CA TRP A 546 4.10 -12.81 4.20
C TRP A 546 4.02 -12.74 5.73
N ASP A 547 4.84 -13.53 6.40
CA ASP A 547 4.93 -13.50 7.86
C ASP A 547 5.79 -12.35 8.35
N GLU A 548 6.77 -11.93 7.55
CA GLU A 548 7.69 -10.83 7.85
C GLU A 548 8.27 -10.26 6.56
N THR A 549 8.57 -8.96 6.58
CA THR A 549 9.25 -8.25 5.50
C THR A 549 10.40 -7.45 6.08
N LYS A 550 11.57 -7.47 5.43
CA LYS A 550 12.76 -6.69 5.79
C LYS A 550 13.34 -6.00 4.56
N LEU A 551 13.68 -4.74 4.69
CA LEU A 551 14.50 -4.02 3.73
C LEU A 551 15.97 -4.31 4.04
N LEU A 552 16.65 -5.00 3.14
CA LEU A 552 18.08 -5.33 3.31
C LEU A 552 18.99 -4.24 2.74
N ASN A 553 18.59 -3.62 1.64
CA ASN A 553 19.34 -2.55 0.98
C ASN A 553 18.46 -1.81 -0.02
N GLY A 554 18.79 -0.57 -0.34
CA GLY A 554 18.13 0.15 -1.42
C GLY A 554 17.96 1.64 -1.19
N TYR A 555 17.58 2.33 -2.28
CA TYR A 555 17.22 3.74 -2.28
C TYR A 555 16.18 3.99 -3.39
N PRO A 556 15.13 4.80 -3.14
CA PRO A 556 14.03 4.95 -4.07
C PRO A 556 14.46 5.41 -5.47
N GLY A 557 14.10 4.61 -6.49
CA GLY A 557 14.43 4.86 -7.88
C GLY A 557 15.82 4.41 -8.33
N GLU A 558 16.65 3.94 -7.40
CA GLU A 558 17.99 3.43 -7.71
C GLU A 558 18.06 1.92 -7.60
N SER A 559 17.70 1.37 -6.44
CA SER A 559 17.72 -0.06 -6.21
C SER A 559 16.87 -0.45 -5.02
N VAL A 560 16.56 -1.75 -4.91
CA VAL A 560 15.97 -2.34 -3.70
C VAL A 560 16.41 -3.80 -3.57
N VAL A 561 16.71 -4.23 -2.34
CA VAL A 561 16.84 -5.63 -1.96
C VAL A 561 15.92 -5.86 -0.77
N LEU A 562 14.91 -6.67 -0.95
CA LEU A 562 13.82 -6.88 0.00
C LEU A 562 13.66 -8.37 0.28
N ALA A 563 13.64 -8.74 1.56
CA ALA A 563 13.41 -10.10 2.01
C ALA A 563 12.02 -10.25 2.62
N ARG A 564 11.34 -11.34 2.27
CA ARG A 564 10.02 -11.69 2.77
C ARG A 564 10.01 -13.13 3.27
N ARG A 565 9.51 -13.35 4.48
CA ARG A 565 9.46 -14.69 5.08
C ARG A 565 8.07 -15.31 4.93
N LYS A 566 8.06 -16.60 4.61
CA LYS A 566 6.86 -17.45 4.71
C LYS A 566 7.25 -18.79 5.34
N GLY A 567 6.72 -19.08 6.52
CA GLY A 567 7.17 -20.24 7.30
C GLY A 567 8.67 -20.16 7.58
N ASP A 568 9.40 -21.19 7.18
CA ASP A 568 10.86 -21.32 7.39
C ASP A 568 11.69 -20.81 6.20
N LEU A 569 11.05 -20.26 5.16
CA LEU A 569 11.71 -19.78 3.95
C LEU A 569 11.73 -18.25 3.89
N TRP A 570 12.87 -17.71 3.47
CA TRP A 570 13.00 -16.31 3.06
C TRP A 570 13.09 -16.23 1.54
N TYR A 571 12.25 -15.39 0.97
CA TYR A 571 12.24 -15.03 -0.44
C TYR A 571 12.84 -13.62 -0.55
N ILE A 572 13.88 -13.47 -1.36
CA ILE A 572 14.58 -12.20 -1.54
C ILE A 572 14.40 -11.77 -2.99
N GLY A 573 13.99 -10.52 -3.19
CA GLY A 573 13.94 -9.89 -4.50
C GLY A 573 14.89 -8.70 -4.55
N GLY A 574 15.69 -8.59 -5.59
CA GLY A 574 16.59 -7.46 -5.84
C GLY A 574 16.35 -6.83 -7.19
N LEU A 575 16.19 -5.49 -7.23
CA LEU A 575 16.00 -4.70 -8.44
C LEU A 575 17.10 -3.66 -8.61
N ASN A 576 17.63 -3.56 -9.82
CA ASN A 576 18.42 -2.43 -10.29
C ASN A 576 17.49 -1.49 -11.10
N GLY A 577 17.21 -0.31 -10.57
CA GLY A 577 16.40 0.72 -11.22
C GLY A 577 17.16 1.63 -12.17
N THR A 578 18.47 1.41 -12.37
CA THR A 578 19.37 2.28 -13.14
C THR A 578 19.69 1.75 -14.54
N ASP A 579 20.11 2.64 -15.41
CA ASP A 579 20.53 2.31 -16.79
C ASP A 579 21.99 1.79 -16.89
N ALA A 580 22.62 1.47 -15.76
CA ALA A 580 23.95 0.90 -15.70
C ALA A 580 23.95 -0.41 -14.88
N PRO A 581 24.84 -1.36 -15.15
CA PRO A 581 25.00 -2.53 -14.29
C PRO A 581 25.30 -2.12 -12.85
N LEU A 582 24.74 -2.84 -11.88
CA LEU A 582 24.88 -2.56 -10.46
C LEU A 582 25.09 -3.86 -9.68
N THR A 583 25.96 -3.82 -8.66
CA THR A 583 26.08 -4.93 -7.71
C THR A 583 25.21 -4.65 -6.49
N LEU A 584 24.24 -5.51 -6.27
CA LEU A 584 23.36 -5.49 -5.10
C LEU A 584 23.92 -6.41 -4.03
N SER A 585 23.99 -5.92 -2.79
CA SER A 585 24.63 -6.63 -1.68
C SER A 585 23.64 -6.80 -0.52
N PHE A 586 23.64 -7.98 0.10
CA PHE A 586 22.86 -8.27 1.31
C PHE A 586 23.52 -9.37 2.14
N ASP A 587 23.12 -9.48 3.42
CA ASP A 587 23.59 -10.53 4.34
C ASP A 587 22.52 -11.63 4.49
N PRO A 588 22.67 -12.79 3.84
CA PRO A 588 21.72 -13.89 4.00
C PRO A 588 21.87 -14.61 5.35
N VAL A 589 23.01 -14.46 6.02
CA VAL A 589 23.27 -15.09 7.32
C VAL A 589 22.46 -14.39 8.43
N GLU A 590 22.20 -13.10 8.29
CA GLU A 590 21.30 -12.35 9.20
C GLU A 590 19.87 -12.90 9.18
N LEU A 591 19.43 -13.45 8.05
CA LEU A 591 18.08 -13.99 7.88
C LEU A 591 17.92 -15.42 8.40
N ALA A 592 18.89 -16.29 8.15
CA ALA A 592 18.78 -17.73 8.37
C ALA A 592 19.91 -18.33 9.23
N GLY A 593 20.85 -17.53 9.71
CA GLY A 593 22.04 -18.01 10.40
C GLY A 593 23.05 -18.68 9.45
N THR A 594 24.13 -19.24 10.01
CA THR A 594 25.22 -19.85 9.22
C THR A 594 24.90 -21.24 8.69
N LYS A 595 23.80 -21.85 9.12
CA LYS A 595 23.35 -23.16 8.66
C LYS A 595 22.14 -23.02 7.75
N GLY A 596 22.41 -22.94 6.47
CA GLY A 596 21.35 -22.82 5.48
C GLY A 596 21.89 -22.93 4.06
N VAL A 597 20.99 -23.02 3.12
CA VAL A 597 21.26 -23.00 1.69
C VAL A 597 20.51 -21.86 1.03
N ILE A 598 21.08 -21.34 -0.03
CA ILE A 598 20.46 -20.32 -0.86
C ILE A 598 20.40 -20.81 -2.32
N THR A 599 19.25 -20.70 -2.94
CA THR A 599 19.05 -20.82 -4.39
C THR A 599 18.93 -19.42 -4.96
N LEU A 600 19.73 -19.07 -5.95
CA LEU A 600 19.77 -17.75 -6.57
C LEU A 600 19.42 -17.87 -8.06
N ILE A 601 18.42 -17.11 -8.50
CA ILE A 601 18.05 -16.95 -9.91
C ILE A 601 18.25 -15.47 -10.25
N LYS A 602 19.20 -15.18 -11.13
CA LYS A 602 19.60 -13.81 -11.48
C LYS A 602 19.67 -13.59 -12.98
N ASP A 603 19.91 -12.36 -13.39
CA ASP A 603 20.21 -12.02 -14.77
C ASP A 603 21.25 -12.97 -15.37
N GLY A 604 21.00 -13.40 -16.59
CA GLY A 604 21.97 -14.13 -17.39
C GLY A 604 22.96 -13.20 -18.09
N ASN A 605 23.62 -13.71 -19.14
CA ASN A 605 24.52 -12.90 -19.96
C ASN A 605 23.78 -11.90 -20.87
N GLU A 606 22.50 -12.14 -21.09
CA GLU A 606 21.61 -11.32 -21.91
C GLU A 606 20.35 -10.96 -21.10
N GLU A 607 19.72 -9.84 -21.44
CA GLU A 607 18.52 -9.32 -20.74
C GLU A 607 17.37 -10.34 -20.67
N ARG A 608 17.25 -11.23 -21.65
CA ARG A 608 16.18 -12.25 -21.77
C ARG A 608 16.64 -13.65 -21.34
N SER A 609 17.64 -13.74 -20.45
CA SER A 609 18.15 -15.01 -19.96
C SER A 609 18.36 -15.00 -18.45
N PHE A 610 18.47 -16.21 -17.87
CA PHE A 610 18.72 -16.41 -16.44
C PHE A 610 20.04 -17.14 -16.24
N THR A 611 20.67 -16.87 -15.10
CA THR A 611 21.71 -17.71 -14.49
C THR A 611 21.16 -18.23 -13.16
N ILE A 612 21.28 -19.53 -12.93
CA ILE A 612 20.75 -20.21 -11.76
C ILE A 612 21.92 -20.80 -10.99
N ASP A 613 22.09 -20.38 -9.74
CA ASP A 613 23.08 -20.91 -8.79
C ASP A 613 22.29 -21.64 -7.67
N GLU A 614 22.27 -22.96 -7.71
CA GLU A 614 21.54 -23.80 -6.76
C GLU A 614 22.42 -24.22 -5.59
N GLU A 615 21.81 -24.34 -4.40
CA GLU A 615 22.39 -24.91 -3.19
C GLU A 615 23.76 -24.31 -2.74
N LEU A 616 23.86 -22.97 -2.79
CA LEU A 616 25.01 -22.30 -2.19
C LEU A 616 24.94 -22.41 -0.66
N ASP A 617 25.91 -23.10 -0.06
CA ASP A 617 25.99 -23.27 1.40
C ASP A 617 26.35 -21.94 2.09
N LEU A 618 25.50 -21.48 3.01
CA LEU A 618 25.67 -20.22 3.74
C LEU A 618 26.95 -20.25 4.63
N SER A 619 27.42 -21.44 5.06
CA SER A 619 28.66 -21.54 5.81
C SER A 619 29.89 -21.10 5.02
N ASN A 620 29.81 -21.09 3.69
CA ASN A 620 30.85 -20.64 2.77
C ASN A 620 30.75 -19.15 2.41
N ILE A 621 29.67 -18.49 2.83
CA ILE A 621 29.43 -17.05 2.60
C ILE A 621 29.94 -16.31 3.85
N SER A 622 30.90 -15.40 3.68
CA SER A 622 31.56 -14.75 4.82
C SER A 622 30.58 -13.89 5.64
N THR A 623 29.86 -12.94 5.04
CA THR A 623 28.80 -12.13 5.65
C THR A 623 27.93 -11.48 4.60
N THR A 624 28.45 -11.18 3.41
CA THR A 624 27.75 -10.42 2.38
C THR A 624 27.77 -11.18 1.07
N LEU A 625 26.59 -11.43 0.51
CA LEU A 625 26.42 -11.92 -0.84
C LEU A 625 26.29 -10.73 -1.80
N ASN A 626 27.12 -10.74 -2.84
CA ASN A 626 27.13 -9.73 -3.88
C ASN A 626 26.56 -10.31 -5.17
N VAL A 627 25.47 -9.72 -5.67
CA VAL A 627 24.81 -10.15 -6.92
C VAL A 627 24.95 -9.04 -7.95
N SER A 628 25.66 -9.36 -9.05
CA SER A 628 25.78 -8.43 -10.18
C SER A 628 24.50 -8.51 -11.02
N CYS A 629 23.83 -7.38 -11.20
CA CYS A 629 22.66 -7.21 -12.04
C CYS A 629 23.03 -6.42 -13.30
N LEU A 630 22.42 -6.76 -14.42
CA LEU A 630 22.48 -5.96 -15.64
C LEU A 630 21.90 -4.54 -15.41
N ALA A 631 22.10 -3.64 -16.34
CA ALA A 631 21.32 -2.40 -16.38
C ALA A 631 19.83 -2.76 -16.37
N ARG A 632 19.04 -2.14 -15.49
CA ARG A 632 17.61 -2.44 -15.32
C ARG A 632 17.33 -3.93 -15.05
N GLY A 633 18.27 -4.58 -14.37
CA GLY A 633 18.26 -6.01 -14.08
C GLY A 633 17.76 -6.34 -12.67
N GLY A 634 17.84 -7.64 -12.32
CA GLY A 634 17.41 -8.08 -11.01
C GLY A 634 17.72 -9.56 -10.71
N PHE A 635 17.27 -9.99 -9.54
CA PHE A 635 17.40 -11.38 -9.09
C PHE A 635 16.31 -11.73 -8.06
N VAL A 636 16.09 -13.03 -7.92
CA VAL A 636 15.43 -13.60 -6.74
C VAL A 636 16.35 -14.60 -6.04
N ALA A 637 16.16 -14.75 -4.74
CA ALA A 637 16.81 -15.81 -3.99
C ALA A 637 15.84 -16.43 -2.98
N VAL A 638 15.97 -17.74 -2.75
CA VAL A 638 15.26 -18.46 -1.69
C VAL A 638 16.29 -18.95 -0.69
N VAL A 639 16.12 -18.54 0.58
CA VAL A 639 17.01 -18.95 1.67
C VAL A 639 16.25 -19.89 2.60
N LYS A 640 16.82 -21.06 2.82
CA LYS A 640 16.30 -22.09 3.72
C LYS A 640 17.27 -22.37 4.84
N GLN A 641 16.80 -22.27 6.08
CA GLN A 641 17.56 -22.74 7.26
C GLN A 641 17.53 -24.28 7.30
N ILE A 642 18.71 -24.91 7.56
CA ILE A 642 18.86 -26.36 7.70
C ILE A 642 18.92 -26.77 9.18
#